data_b8869cfd0b8369d569b9263ee8abace9
#
_entry.id   b8869cfd0b8369d569b9263ee8abace9
#
_cell.length_a   1.000
_cell.length_b   1.000
_cell.length_c   1.000
_cell.angle_alpha   90.00
_cell.angle_beta   90.00
_cell.angle_gamma   90.00
#
_symmetry.space_group_name_H-M   'P 1'
#
loop_
_entity.id
_entity.type
_entity.pdbx_description
1 polymer ?
#
loop_
_entity_poly.entity_id
_entity_poly.type
_entity_poly.pdbx_seq_one_letter_code
_entity_poly.pdbx_strand_id
1 'polypeptide(L)'
;MELAQKEKAARLQEAVINSSVEALSKVCDELGEVEMTAPALGLACRFRGIDAVKMLVQKGASFDFPSTNEIEETYNCYVGKKHKNYRTNYSVYLLKAFGEDLKIFCLTGMTMERCARRVDGEELPFLSDAERVEVLRYLLENRERIAFLPEELLFYAIFFGDTALTEELKKNDIGISQKRVEIITEGATAMNGYWYEYILLTQHLADEAYLGVMQQLAAELSGKLFHYTANIYEITRRRLVDIRVFEFFFSHFKKEKMNKRTILCGLVDDGLTEALPAVEQAGWLDQPRKRDEIIDYATEKGRTEMLAWLFEYKNCTADLAAEQEKADKKMMRELNMAPDSVAALKKNWSYRKRADDTLLVTNYKGTDTEVTVPEKFGKGIVTAIGDGAFAGDYSGYNIKATADHIRQHGKITALTLPGTIKSIGASAFEAMYALKQINMPGGVREIGANAFEKCTSLEEIRIPEKVKEISAYTFSKCCLLEVFTIPEGTREIGQRAFSECSALKSITIPASVQKIGKNALSECINLETIGLNEGIREIDESAFSDCRSLKSIVIPGTAEEIGAYAFSGCRGLETVQIGAGVKEIHRYVFQHCESLKSIVIPESVETIGECAFAYCSRLEEVCICGEVKKIEAIVFHDCVNLKTIKVLQSIPNRILGETFERHPGLVVSCPKGSKTEMYCKKKGIRVAYLIGQ
;
A
#
# COMPACT_ATOMS: atom_id res chain seq x y z
N MET A 1 -5.84 -0.36 40.12
CA MET A 1 -4.48 0.21 40.12
C MET A 1 -4.03 0.60 38.72
N GLU A 2 -4.07 -0.28 37.75
CA GLU A 2 -3.66 -0.04 36.36
C GLU A 2 -4.43 1.09 35.61
N LEU A 3 -5.73 1.22 35.82
CA LEU A 3 -6.56 2.29 35.23
C LEU A 3 -6.17 3.68 35.78
N ALA A 4 -5.88 3.77 37.07
CA ALA A 4 -5.45 5.02 37.72
C ALA A 4 -4.04 5.47 37.26
N GLN A 5 -3.15 4.54 36.93
CA GLN A 5 -1.82 4.85 36.36
C GLN A 5 -1.94 5.36 34.92
N LYS A 6 -2.82 4.75 34.11
CA LYS A 6 -3.08 5.21 32.73
C LYS A 6 -3.67 6.62 32.68
N GLU A 7 -4.62 6.92 33.57
CA GLU A 7 -5.20 8.27 33.70
C GLU A 7 -4.17 9.31 34.14
N LYS A 8 -3.28 8.95 35.06
CA LYS A 8 -2.17 9.81 35.51
C LYS A 8 -1.17 10.09 34.39
N ALA A 9 -0.77 9.04 33.62
CA ALA A 9 0.12 9.18 32.49
C ALA A 9 -0.47 10.08 31.40
N ALA A 10 -1.77 9.92 31.07
CA ALA A 10 -2.46 10.76 30.11
C ALA A 10 -2.51 12.23 30.56
N ARG A 11 -2.80 12.49 31.84
CA ARG A 11 -2.81 13.84 32.42
C ARG A 11 -1.42 14.50 32.38
N LEU A 12 -0.35 13.73 32.63
CA LEU A 12 1.01 14.22 32.53
C LEU A 12 1.34 14.63 31.09
N GLN A 13 1.00 13.78 30.15
CA GLN A 13 1.25 14.03 28.72
C GLN A 13 0.51 15.28 28.22
N GLU A 14 -0.77 15.42 28.60
CA GLU A 14 -1.57 16.61 28.32
C GLU A 14 -0.93 17.87 28.94
N ALA A 15 -0.44 17.78 30.15
CA ALA A 15 0.24 18.89 30.81
C ALA A 15 1.57 19.26 30.13
N VAL A 16 2.34 18.28 29.64
CA VAL A 16 3.56 18.54 28.84
C VAL A 16 3.24 19.36 27.60
N ILE A 17 2.15 19.07 26.94
CA ILE A 17 1.77 19.75 25.70
C ILE A 17 1.20 21.15 25.98
N ASN A 18 0.30 21.29 26.96
CA ASN A 18 -0.59 22.44 27.10
C ASN A 18 -0.21 23.40 28.25
N SER A 19 0.74 23.04 29.13
CA SER A 19 0.99 23.84 30.34
C SER A 19 2.35 24.57 30.30
N SER A 20 2.48 25.69 31.02
CA SER A 20 3.80 26.30 31.28
C SER A 20 4.70 25.31 32.05
N VAL A 21 6.03 25.56 32.05
CA VAL A 21 6.97 24.69 32.79
C VAL A 21 6.65 24.67 34.28
N GLU A 22 6.23 25.82 34.86
CA GLU A 22 5.84 25.90 36.25
C GLU A 22 4.54 25.14 36.54
N ALA A 23 3.54 25.22 35.65
CA ALA A 23 2.28 24.48 35.76
C ALA A 23 2.52 22.96 35.60
N LEU A 24 3.38 22.57 34.66
CA LEU A 24 3.82 21.19 34.46
C LEU A 24 4.49 20.63 35.70
N SER A 25 5.41 21.43 36.36
CA SER A 25 6.05 21.02 37.60
C SER A 25 5.04 20.75 38.72
N LYS A 26 4.00 21.59 38.86
CA LYS A 26 2.92 21.37 39.84
C LYS A 26 2.12 20.10 39.53
N VAL A 27 1.83 19.83 38.27
CA VAL A 27 1.15 18.58 37.89
C VAL A 27 1.99 17.37 38.23
N CYS A 28 3.31 17.42 38.02
CA CYS A 28 4.23 16.36 38.43
C CYS A 28 4.20 16.14 39.96
N ASP A 29 4.16 17.21 40.73
CA ASP A 29 4.10 17.12 42.22
C ASP A 29 2.76 16.57 42.72
N GLU A 30 1.64 16.92 42.07
CA GLU A 30 0.30 16.39 42.37
C GLU A 30 0.16 14.91 42.04
N LEU A 31 0.82 14.44 40.98
CA LEU A 31 0.74 13.05 40.54
C LEU A 31 1.56 12.09 41.40
N GLY A 32 2.52 12.60 42.23
CA GLY A 32 3.37 11.84 43.13
C GLY A 32 4.40 10.96 42.42
N GLU A 33 4.77 9.82 43.00
CA GLU A 33 5.67 8.82 42.41
C GLU A 33 4.99 8.13 41.20
N VAL A 34 4.67 8.90 40.16
CA VAL A 34 4.32 8.35 38.86
C VAL A 34 5.65 8.02 38.19
N GLU A 35 5.82 6.81 37.71
CA GLU A 35 6.85 6.48 36.75
C GLU A 35 6.70 7.46 35.59
N MET A 36 7.60 8.43 35.52
CA MET A 36 7.62 9.46 34.49
C MET A 36 7.87 8.76 33.17
N THR A 37 6.82 8.62 32.39
CA THR A 37 6.86 7.80 31.20
C THR A 37 7.73 8.43 30.11
N ALA A 38 8.51 7.63 29.42
CA ALA A 38 9.30 8.03 28.25
C ALA A 38 8.55 8.90 27.23
N PRO A 39 7.24 8.72 26.99
CA PRO A 39 6.46 9.60 26.16
C PRO A 39 6.39 11.05 26.59
N ALA A 40 6.29 11.30 27.89
CA ALA A 40 6.28 12.67 28.40
C ALA A 40 7.62 13.37 28.12
N LEU A 41 8.72 12.65 28.31
CA LEU A 41 10.07 13.15 28.02
C LEU A 41 10.26 13.40 26.52
N GLY A 42 9.84 12.46 25.67
CA GLY A 42 9.90 12.61 24.20
C GLY A 42 9.11 13.82 23.70
N LEU A 43 7.89 14.03 24.21
CA LEU A 43 7.08 15.22 23.87
C LEU A 43 7.77 16.53 24.31
N ALA A 44 8.36 16.55 25.49
CA ALA A 44 9.08 17.73 25.97
C ALA A 44 10.30 18.03 25.08
N CYS A 45 11.07 17.02 24.70
CA CYS A 45 12.22 17.16 23.80
C CYS A 45 11.83 17.74 22.44
N ARG A 46 10.62 17.47 22.03
CA ARG A 46 10.13 17.86 20.69
C ARG A 46 9.48 19.25 20.66
N PHE A 47 8.65 19.54 21.66
CA PHE A 47 7.78 20.72 21.61
C PHE A 47 8.11 21.79 22.67
N ARG A 48 8.85 21.43 23.72
CA ARG A 48 8.96 22.30 24.88
C ARG A 48 10.39 22.78 25.18
N GLY A 49 11.38 22.20 24.51
CA GLY A 49 12.77 22.60 24.67
C GLY A 49 13.39 22.20 26.02
N ILE A 50 14.56 22.79 26.28
CA ILE A 50 15.48 22.31 27.32
C ILE A 50 14.93 22.42 28.74
N ASP A 51 14.17 23.46 29.07
CA ASP A 51 13.71 23.68 30.47
C ASP A 51 12.70 22.60 30.89
N ALA A 52 11.74 22.26 30.03
CA ALA A 52 10.81 21.18 30.29
C ALA A 52 11.49 19.82 30.37
N VAL A 53 12.50 19.58 29.52
CA VAL A 53 13.29 18.34 29.52
C VAL A 53 14.08 18.22 30.84
N LYS A 54 14.79 19.25 31.24
CA LYS A 54 15.54 19.29 32.51
C LYS A 54 14.63 19.01 33.71
N MET A 55 13.47 19.66 33.72
CA MET A 55 12.51 19.50 34.80
C MET A 55 12.00 18.05 34.87
N LEU A 56 11.60 17.46 33.76
CA LEU A 56 11.09 16.08 33.71
C LEU A 56 12.18 15.07 34.13
N VAL A 57 13.41 15.24 33.65
CA VAL A 57 14.55 14.37 34.02
C VAL A 57 14.85 14.50 35.51
N GLN A 58 14.77 15.70 36.09
CA GLN A 58 14.94 15.91 37.54
C GLN A 58 13.85 15.18 38.34
N LYS A 59 12.64 15.08 37.82
CA LYS A 59 11.51 14.36 38.41
C LYS A 59 11.54 12.86 38.13
N GLY A 60 12.57 12.31 37.47
CA GLY A 60 12.78 10.87 37.26
C GLY A 60 12.35 10.34 35.90
N ALA A 61 12.03 11.21 34.93
CA ALA A 61 11.69 10.74 33.58
C ALA A 61 12.92 10.07 32.91
N SER A 62 12.67 8.93 32.24
CA SER A 62 13.67 8.19 31.49
C SER A 62 13.05 7.67 30.17
N PHE A 63 13.90 7.16 29.27
CA PHE A 63 13.48 6.47 28.04
C PHE A 63 13.43 4.95 28.19
N ASP A 64 13.52 4.46 29.41
CA ASP A 64 13.35 3.03 29.66
C ASP A 64 11.87 2.64 29.64
N PHE A 65 11.54 1.70 28.80
CA PHE A 65 10.18 1.19 28.66
C PHE A 65 10.11 -0.22 29.27
N PRO A 66 9.24 -0.43 30.25
CA PRO A 66 9.15 -1.72 30.94
C PRO A 66 8.61 -2.84 30.05
N SER A 67 7.81 -2.55 29.00
CA SER A 67 7.33 -3.56 28.07
C SER A 67 6.99 -3.03 26.67
N THR A 68 7.02 -3.92 25.68
CA THR A 68 6.60 -3.58 24.29
C THR A 68 5.11 -3.23 24.17
N ASN A 69 4.27 -3.77 25.03
CA ASN A 69 2.82 -3.50 25.02
C ASN A 69 2.52 -2.09 25.52
N GLU A 70 3.23 -1.60 26.54
CA GLU A 70 3.06 -0.24 27.06
C GLU A 70 3.51 0.81 26.05
N ILE A 71 4.56 0.53 25.27
CA ILE A 71 4.99 1.36 24.15
C ILE A 71 3.89 1.46 23.09
N GLU A 72 3.29 0.32 22.73
CA GLU A 72 2.25 0.23 21.70
C GLU A 72 0.97 0.96 22.14
N GLU A 73 0.56 0.84 23.40
CA GLU A 73 -0.57 1.57 23.97
C GLU A 73 -0.31 3.09 24.01
N THR A 74 0.88 3.49 24.38
CA THR A 74 1.26 4.90 24.46
C THR A 74 1.30 5.53 23.06
N TYR A 75 1.92 4.89 22.10
CA TYR A 75 1.92 5.33 20.69
C TYR A 75 0.49 5.47 20.15
N ASN A 76 -0.39 4.53 20.46
CA ASN A 76 -1.79 4.58 20.06
C ASN A 76 -2.56 5.76 20.70
N CYS A 77 -2.16 6.21 21.89
CA CYS A 77 -2.73 7.42 22.50
C CYS A 77 -2.31 8.69 21.77
N TYR A 78 -1.06 8.77 21.27
CA TYR A 78 -0.54 9.96 20.58
C TYR A 78 -0.95 10.09 19.13
N VAL A 79 -0.91 8.96 18.40
CA VAL A 79 -1.17 8.93 16.96
C VAL A 79 -2.67 8.76 16.67
N GLY A 80 -3.45 8.53 17.72
CA GLY A 80 -4.85 8.15 17.64
C GLY A 80 -5.00 6.72 17.09
N LYS A 81 -6.02 6.00 17.53
CA LYS A 81 -6.31 4.61 17.15
C LYS A 81 -6.49 4.36 15.64
N LYS A 82 -6.40 5.41 14.82
CA LYS A 82 -6.59 5.39 13.35
C LYS A 82 -5.53 4.61 12.57
N HIS A 83 -4.38 4.26 13.15
CA HIS A 83 -3.29 3.62 12.44
C HIS A 83 -2.95 2.19 12.89
N LYS A 84 -3.89 1.47 13.50
CA LYS A 84 -3.70 0.05 13.84
C LYS A 84 -3.28 -0.87 12.66
N ASN A 85 -3.48 -0.44 11.42
CA ASN A 85 -3.17 -1.23 10.24
C ASN A 85 -1.74 -1.04 9.70
N TYR A 86 -1.00 -0.04 10.17
CA TYR A 86 0.45 0.05 9.95
C TYR A 86 1.20 -0.51 11.17
N ARG A 87 0.80 -1.71 11.58
CA ARG A 87 1.56 -2.55 12.50
C ARG A 87 2.82 -3.06 11.81
N THR A 88 3.75 -2.18 11.62
CA THR A 88 5.12 -2.62 11.54
C THR A 88 5.65 -2.58 12.97
N ASN A 89 6.32 -3.62 13.41
CA ASN A 89 7.16 -3.65 14.62
C ASN A 89 8.13 -2.46 14.67
N TYR A 90 8.21 -1.72 13.62
CA TYR A 90 8.93 -0.51 13.33
C TYR A 90 8.51 0.66 14.24
N SER A 91 7.21 0.95 14.39
CA SER A 91 6.73 2.04 15.26
C SER A 91 7.13 1.83 16.73
N VAL A 92 7.15 0.58 17.17
CA VAL A 92 7.55 0.20 18.53
C VAL A 92 9.06 0.32 18.73
N TYR A 93 9.86 0.01 17.71
CA TYR A 93 11.31 0.21 17.74
C TYR A 93 11.68 1.69 17.72
N LEU A 94 10.96 2.48 16.96
CA LEU A 94 11.14 3.92 16.86
C LEU A 94 10.97 4.59 18.22
N LEU A 95 10.01 4.16 19.01
CA LEU A 95 9.79 4.71 20.36
C LEU A 95 10.85 4.30 21.38
N LYS A 96 11.56 3.18 21.15
CA LYS A 96 12.68 2.78 22.01
C LYS A 96 13.96 3.56 21.76
N ALA A 97 14.15 4.06 20.55
CA ALA A 97 15.27 4.86 20.18
C ALA A 97 14.85 6.33 20.27
N PHE A 98 15.20 6.96 21.36
CA PHE A 98 14.84 8.36 21.62
C PHE A 98 15.20 9.33 20.50
N GLY A 99 16.22 9.00 19.73
CA GLY A 99 16.57 9.72 18.52
C GLY A 99 15.44 9.93 17.57
N GLU A 100 14.48 9.07 17.60
CA GLU A 100 13.33 9.07 16.72
C GLU A 100 12.25 10.04 17.16
N ASP A 101 12.06 10.25 18.47
CA ASP A 101 11.12 11.26 18.95
C ASP A 101 11.52 12.69 18.53
N LEU A 102 12.81 12.98 18.40
CA LEU A 102 13.28 14.24 17.83
C LEU A 102 13.06 14.36 16.32
N LYS A 103 12.90 13.24 15.62
CA LYS A 103 12.88 13.16 14.17
C LYS A 103 11.65 12.47 13.58
N ILE A 104 10.95 11.64 14.32
CA ILE A 104 9.77 10.91 13.83
C ILE A 104 8.86 11.80 13.00
N PHE A 105 8.81 13.06 13.31
CA PHE A 105 7.97 14.03 12.65
C PHE A 105 8.58 14.70 11.42
N CYS A 106 9.87 14.65 11.25
CA CYS A 106 10.49 15.08 10.00
C CYS A 106 10.55 13.95 8.97
N LEU A 107 10.42 12.71 9.45
CA LEU A 107 10.78 11.49 8.76
C LEU A 107 9.80 10.92 7.80
N THR A 108 8.57 11.06 8.09
CA THR A 108 7.52 10.41 7.34
C THR A 108 6.53 11.44 6.87
N GLY A 109 6.94 12.42 6.09
CA GLY A 109 6.07 13.48 5.55
C GLY A 109 4.67 13.01 5.12
N MET A 110 4.49 11.71 4.96
CA MET A 110 3.19 11.11 4.69
C MET A 110 2.35 10.77 5.92
N THR A 111 2.96 10.52 7.07
CA THR A 111 2.21 10.13 8.28
C THR A 111 2.08 11.26 9.27
N MET A 112 2.91 12.27 9.19
CA MET A 112 3.07 13.27 10.22
C MET A 112 2.42 14.61 9.92
N GLU A 113 2.21 15.02 8.69
CA GLU A 113 1.23 16.08 8.38
C GLU A 113 -0.18 15.71 8.87
N ARG A 114 -0.46 14.39 9.00
CA ARG A 114 -1.71 13.88 9.60
C ARG A 114 -1.63 13.67 11.11
N CYS A 115 -0.43 13.64 11.68
CA CYS A 115 -0.17 13.50 13.11
C CYS A 115 0.26 14.81 13.78
N ALA A 116 0.51 15.89 13.03
CA ALA A 116 0.53 17.23 13.58
C ALA A 116 -0.83 17.49 14.21
N ARG A 117 -0.94 17.14 15.49
CA ARG A 117 -2.17 17.31 16.24
C ARG A 117 -2.39 18.79 16.41
N ARG A 118 -3.51 19.23 15.95
CA ARG A 118 -4.17 20.40 16.51
C ARG A 118 -4.63 20.01 17.92
N VAL A 119 -3.90 20.43 18.91
CA VAL A 119 -4.38 20.46 20.28
C VAL A 119 -5.18 21.73 20.40
N ASP A 120 -6.46 21.61 20.67
CA ASP A 120 -7.43 22.74 20.72
C ASP A 120 -7.44 23.65 19.46
N GLY A 121 -7.02 23.09 18.30
CA GLY A 121 -7.04 23.80 17.01
C GLY A 121 -5.72 24.50 16.63
N GLU A 122 -4.71 24.53 17.50
CA GLU A 122 -3.42 25.11 17.25
C GLU A 122 -2.36 24.04 16.93
N GLU A 123 -1.53 24.27 15.91
CA GLU A 123 -0.35 23.45 15.63
C GLU A 123 0.77 23.83 16.61
N LEU A 124 1.33 22.81 17.28
CA LEU A 124 2.49 23.03 18.13
C LEU A 124 3.73 23.27 17.28
N PRO A 125 4.47 24.36 17.51
CA PRO A 125 5.66 24.65 16.75
C PRO A 125 6.76 23.63 17.04
N PHE A 126 7.53 23.28 16.00
CA PHE A 126 8.74 22.50 16.18
C PHE A 126 9.85 23.37 16.78
N LEU A 127 10.73 22.74 17.55
CA LEU A 127 11.94 23.41 18.03
C LEU A 127 12.85 23.77 16.86
N SER A 128 13.50 24.91 16.95
CA SER A 128 14.59 25.30 16.05
C SER A 128 15.77 24.34 16.15
N ASP A 129 16.65 24.33 15.16
CA ASP A 129 17.85 23.50 15.18
C ASP A 129 18.74 23.80 16.41
N ALA A 130 18.87 25.05 16.81
CA ALA A 130 19.64 25.42 17.99
C ALA A 130 19.04 24.85 19.30
N GLU A 131 17.73 24.94 19.46
CA GLU A 131 17.02 24.37 20.60
C GLU A 131 17.10 22.83 20.64
N ARG A 132 16.98 22.19 19.48
CA ARG A 132 17.12 20.72 19.37
C ARG A 132 18.53 20.25 19.71
N VAL A 133 19.57 20.97 19.28
CA VAL A 133 20.96 20.68 19.60
C VAL A 133 21.22 20.89 21.09
N GLU A 134 20.64 21.90 21.72
CA GLU A 134 20.75 22.13 23.16
C GLU A 134 20.11 20.98 23.97
N VAL A 135 18.93 20.54 23.58
CA VAL A 135 18.28 19.36 24.16
C VAL A 135 19.17 18.13 23.97
N LEU A 136 19.69 17.89 22.76
CA LEU A 136 20.56 16.75 22.49
C LEU A 136 21.80 16.72 23.40
N ARG A 137 22.48 17.84 23.58
CA ARG A 137 23.64 17.92 24.47
C ARG A 137 23.30 17.50 25.89
N TYR A 138 22.23 18.04 26.43
CA TYR A 138 21.78 17.67 27.77
C TYR A 138 21.45 16.16 27.88
N LEU A 139 20.87 15.57 26.87
CA LEU A 139 20.55 14.15 26.86
C LEU A 139 21.80 13.29 26.78
N LEU A 140 22.80 13.69 25.98
CA LEU A 140 24.09 13.00 25.90
C LEU A 140 24.82 13.02 27.25
N GLU A 141 24.80 14.17 27.97
CA GLU A 141 25.36 14.29 29.31
C GLU A 141 24.67 13.39 30.34
N ASN A 142 23.40 13.09 30.16
CA ASN A 142 22.58 12.29 31.08
C ASN A 142 22.24 10.89 30.54
N ARG A 143 22.86 10.42 29.47
CA ARG A 143 22.46 9.24 28.69
C ARG A 143 22.25 7.98 29.49
N GLU A 144 23.14 7.71 30.46
CA GLU A 144 23.04 6.51 31.30
C GLU A 144 21.85 6.58 32.26
N ARG A 145 21.60 7.75 32.84
CA ARG A 145 20.48 7.98 33.78
C ARG A 145 19.11 7.84 33.11
N ILE A 146 19.00 8.25 31.85
CA ILE A 146 17.72 8.32 31.12
C ILE A 146 17.57 7.23 30.05
N ALA A 147 18.48 6.26 29.98
CA ALA A 147 18.51 5.18 29.00
C ALA A 147 18.51 5.67 27.53
N PHE A 148 19.24 6.75 27.24
CA PHE A 148 19.31 7.34 25.90
C PHE A 148 20.29 6.61 24.98
N LEU A 149 19.86 6.22 23.76
CA LEU A 149 20.63 5.47 22.76
C LEU A 149 20.97 6.35 21.54
N PRO A 150 22.00 7.19 21.61
CA PRO A 150 22.31 8.18 20.57
C PRO A 150 22.79 7.55 19.25
N GLU A 151 23.25 6.29 19.24
CA GLU A 151 23.73 5.58 18.07
C GLU A 151 22.61 5.33 17.03
N GLU A 152 21.39 5.12 17.50
CA GLU A 152 20.25 5.00 16.63
C GLU A 152 19.86 6.37 16.03
N LEU A 153 20.00 7.44 16.81
CA LEU A 153 19.70 8.79 16.35
C LEU A 153 20.60 9.22 15.20
N LEU A 154 21.90 8.88 15.23
CA LEU A 154 22.83 9.26 14.17
C LEU A 154 22.39 8.71 12.81
N PHE A 155 21.96 7.45 12.73
CA PHE A 155 21.46 6.88 11.50
C PHE A 155 20.32 7.71 10.92
N TYR A 156 19.33 8.04 11.75
CA TYR A 156 18.17 8.80 11.30
C TYR A 156 18.50 10.26 11.00
N ALA A 157 19.36 10.88 11.77
CA ALA A 157 19.81 12.25 11.51
C ALA A 157 20.46 12.36 10.12
N ILE A 158 21.33 11.39 9.77
CA ILE A 158 21.92 11.30 8.42
C ILE A 158 20.84 11.03 7.38
N PHE A 159 20.01 10.01 7.62
CA PHE A 159 18.98 9.56 6.68
C PHE A 159 17.99 10.66 6.28
N PHE A 160 17.72 11.59 7.17
CA PHE A 160 16.79 12.70 6.93
C PHE A 160 17.46 14.04 6.64
N GLY A 161 18.77 14.01 6.46
CA GLY A 161 19.53 15.20 6.12
C GLY A 161 19.57 16.24 7.25
N ASP A 162 19.43 15.82 8.52
CA ASP A 162 19.56 16.73 9.67
C ASP A 162 21.01 17.00 9.99
N THR A 163 21.56 18.00 9.36
CA THR A 163 22.97 18.38 9.50
C THR A 163 23.30 18.82 10.92
N ALA A 164 22.41 19.54 11.58
CA ALA A 164 22.64 20.05 12.94
C ALA A 164 22.80 18.94 13.98
N LEU A 165 21.88 17.96 13.99
CA LEU A 165 21.99 16.81 14.88
C LEU A 165 23.14 15.87 14.47
N THR A 166 23.36 15.65 13.17
CA THR A 166 24.45 14.84 12.66
C THR A 166 25.81 15.35 13.10
N GLU A 167 26.05 16.65 12.96
CA GLU A 167 27.32 17.29 13.38
C GLU A 167 27.51 17.20 14.89
N GLU A 168 26.46 17.44 15.67
CA GLU A 168 26.58 17.40 17.13
C GLU A 168 26.83 15.98 17.64
N LEU A 169 26.18 14.97 17.06
CA LEU A 169 26.43 13.55 17.42
C LEU A 169 27.86 13.14 17.07
N LYS A 170 28.36 13.51 15.88
CA LYS A 170 29.74 13.22 15.47
C LYS A 170 30.79 13.91 16.34
N LYS A 171 30.55 15.15 16.81
CA LYS A 171 31.42 15.85 17.75
C LYS A 171 31.55 15.10 19.10
N ASN A 172 30.57 14.30 19.45
CA ASN A 172 30.55 13.48 20.66
C ASN A 172 30.98 12.02 20.43
N ASP A 173 31.65 11.72 19.31
CA ASP A 173 32.12 10.38 18.93
C ASP A 173 31.01 9.32 18.83
N ILE A 174 29.78 9.71 18.53
CA ILE A 174 28.67 8.80 18.33
C ILE A 174 28.74 8.22 16.92
N GLY A 175 28.86 6.89 16.81
CA GLY A 175 28.79 6.12 15.58
C GLY A 175 27.39 5.53 15.32
N ILE A 176 27.20 4.96 14.13
CA ILE A 176 25.98 4.19 13.84
C ILE A 176 26.02 2.86 14.61
N SER A 177 24.90 2.45 15.18
CA SER A 177 24.83 1.20 15.95
C SER A 177 25.23 -0.02 15.12
N GLN A 178 25.91 -0.99 15.75
CA GLN A 178 26.33 -2.23 15.09
C GLN A 178 25.13 -2.95 14.45
N LYS A 179 24.00 -2.92 15.08
CA LYS A 179 22.75 -3.50 14.58
C LYS A 179 22.29 -2.85 13.26
N ARG A 180 22.38 -1.51 13.15
CA ARG A 180 22.09 -0.79 11.90
C ARG A 180 23.09 -1.11 10.80
N VAL A 181 24.37 -1.21 11.18
CA VAL A 181 25.42 -1.63 10.24
C VAL A 181 25.11 -3.00 9.64
N GLU A 182 24.69 -3.96 10.46
CA GLU A 182 24.31 -5.30 10.00
C GLU A 182 23.11 -5.25 9.03
N ILE A 183 22.05 -4.51 9.39
CA ILE A 183 20.87 -4.35 8.54
C ILE A 183 21.22 -3.77 7.17
N ILE A 184 22.01 -2.70 7.13
CA ILE A 184 22.36 -2.01 5.89
C ILE A 184 23.33 -2.85 5.03
N THR A 185 24.31 -3.53 5.66
CA THR A 185 25.36 -4.25 4.94
C THR A 185 24.95 -5.65 4.51
N GLU A 186 24.06 -6.33 5.22
CA GLU A 186 23.64 -7.70 4.92
C GLU A 186 22.39 -7.79 4.07
N GLY A 187 21.77 -6.68 3.76
CA GLY A 187 20.51 -6.62 3.03
C GLY A 187 19.46 -7.43 3.77
N ALA A 188 18.75 -6.77 4.64
CA ALA A 188 17.76 -7.31 5.54
C ALA A 188 17.41 -8.77 5.29
N THR A 189 17.80 -9.64 6.17
CA THR A 189 17.11 -10.90 6.29
C THR A 189 15.63 -10.57 6.47
N ALA A 190 14.85 -10.80 5.43
CA ALA A 190 13.47 -10.31 5.24
C ALA A 190 12.49 -10.68 6.37
N MET A 191 12.95 -11.34 7.40
CA MET A 191 12.18 -11.90 8.49
C MET A 191 12.17 -11.05 9.78
N ASN A 192 12.99 -10.00 9.90
CA ASN A 192 13.23 -9.34 11.20
C ASN A 192 12.71 -7.90 11.34
N GLY A 193 11.73 -7.46 10.58
CA GLY A 193 11.07 -6.17 10.81
C GLY A 193 11.79 -4.91 10.28
N TYR A 194 13.03 -5.03 9.82
CA TYR A 194 13.84 -3.92 9.27
C TYR A 194 13.72 -3.78 7.74
N TRP A 195 12.90 -4.58 7.13
CA TRP A 195 12.70 -4.61 5.68
C TRP A 195 12.21 -3.28 5.10
N TYR A 196 11.43 -2.55 5.89
CA TYR A 196 10.88 -1.25 5.47
C TYR A 196 11.96 -0.17 5.31
N GLU A 197 12.92 -0.09 6.22
CA GLU A 197 14.05 0.87 6.14
C GLU A 197 14.93 0.59 4.92
N TYR A 198 15.20 -0.68 4.69
CA TYR A 198 15.96 -1.11 3.53
C TYR A 198 15.23 -0.78 2.22
N ILE A 199 13.92 -1.05 2.13
CA ILE A 199 13.10 -0.68 0.98
C ILE A 199 13.10 0.83 0.81
N LEU A 200 12.91 1.59 1.86
CA LEU A 200 12.88 3.06 1.81
C LEU A 200 14.21 3.61 1.30
N LEU A 201 15.34 3.14 1.84
CA LEU A 201 16.68 3.52 1.40
C LEU A 201 16.93 3.20 -0.08
N THR A 202 16.52 2.01 -0.51
CA THR A 202 16.76 1.57 -1.89
C THR A 202 15.77 2.17 -2.89
N GLN A 203 14.54 2.45 -2.47
CA GLN A 203 13.52 3.04 -3.34
C GLN A 203 13.77 4.51 -3.69
N HIS A 204 14.50 5.24 -2.87
CA HIS A 204 14.73 6.67 -3.04
C HIS A 204 16.14 7.02 -3.51
N LEU A 205 16.96 6.04 -3.94
CA LEU A 205 18.32 6.29 -4.43
C LEU A 205 18.39 7.28 -5.62
N ALA A 206 17.32 7.39 -6.41
CA ALA A 206 17.22 8.34 -7.51
C ALA A 206 16.91 9.79 -7.07
N ASP A 207 16.60 10.01 -5.80
CA ASP A 207 16.37 11.33 -5.23
C ASP A 207 17.72 11.90 -4.74
N GLU A 208 18.08 13.10 -5.17
CA GLU A 208 19.37 13.73 -4.87
C GLU A 208 19.62 13.86 -3.36
N ALA A 209 18.59 14.17 -2.59
CA ALA A 209 18.67 14.26 -1.14
C ALA A 209 19.05 12.90 -0.51
N TYR A 210 18.45 11.81 -1.00
CA TYR A 210 18.74 10.47 -0.51
C TYR A 210 20.09 9.93 -0.99
N LEU A 211 20.53 10.27 -2.20
CA LEU A 211 21.85 9.90 -2.69
C LEU A 211 22.96 10.45 -1.78
N GLY A 212 22.87 11.72 -1.38
CA GLY A 212 23.79 12.34 -0.43
C GLY A 212 23.82 11.62 0.92
N VAL A 213 22.66 11.26 1.44
CA VAL A 213 22.52 10.47 2.69
C VAL A 213 23.16 9.09 2.54
N MET A 214 22.90 8.40 1.44
CA MET A 214 23.47 7.07 1.19
C MET A 214 24.98 7.10 1.03
N GLN A 215 25.54 8.11 0.39
CA GLN A 215 27.00 8.33 0.30
C GLN A 215 27.60 8.53 1.68
N GLN A 216 26.97 9.31 2.53
CA GLN A 216 27.41 9.56 3.90
C GLN A 216 27.34 8.28 4.75
N LEU A 217 26.24 7.52 4.66
CA LEU A 217 26.10 6.22 5.34
C LEU A 217 27.15 5.22 4.86
N ALA A 218 27.44 5.15 3.57
CA ALA A 218 28.48 4.28 3.02
C ALA A 218 29.88 4.63 3.55
N ALA A 219 30.17 5.92 3.74
CA ALA A 219 31.42 6.38 4.36
C ALA A 219 31.51 5.95 5.83
N GLU A 220 30.44 6.13 6.61
CA GLU A 220 30.37 5.71 8.03
C GLU A 220 30.50 4.17 8.18
N LEU A 221 30.01 3.42 7.21
CA LEU A 221 30.11 1.95 7.19
C LEU A 221 31.49 1.45 6.74
N SER A 222 32.49 2.32 6.62
CA SER A 222 33.87 1.99 6.21
C SER A 222 33.94 1.27 4.87
N GLY A 223 33.13 1.64 3.91
CA GLY A 223 33.10 1.09 2.56
C GLY A 223 32.60 -0.36 2.44
N LYS A 224 31.92 -0.89 3.45
CA LYS A 224 31.30 -2.22 3.37
C LYS A 224 30.27 -2.23 2.24
N LEU A 225 30.36 -3.26 1.37
CA LEU A 225 29.39 -3.48 0.29
C LEU A 225 28.03 -3.87 0.86
N PHE A 226 26.97 -3.27 0.33
CA PHE A 226 25.62 -3.73 0.62
C PHE A 226 25.40 -5.14 0.09
N HIS A 227 25.01 -6.05 0.95
CA HIS A 227 24.62 -7.39 0.55
C HIS A 227 23.18 -7.38 0.06
N TYR A 228 23.01 -7.26 -1.22
CA TYR A 228 21.70 -7.19 -1.83
C TYR A 228 21.15 -8.57 -2.18
N THR A 229 19.89 -8.84 -1.85
CA THR A 229 19.29 -10.15 -2.14
C THR A 229 18.16 -10.16 -3.15
N ALA A 230 17.30 -9.17 -3.28
CA ALA A 230 16.14 -9.41 -4.11
C ALA A 230 15.71 -8.33 -5.09
N ASN A 231 15.85 -7.04 -4.83
CA ASN A 231 15.10 -6.06 -5.62
C ASN A 231 15.92 -4.89 -6.20
N ILE A 232 17.14 -5.14 -6.66
CA ILE A 232 17.80 -4.23 -7.62
C ILE A 232 16.86 -3.89 -8.78
N TYR A 233 15.97 -4.80 -9.10
CA TYR A 233 14.94 -4.60 -10.10
C TYR A 233 14.06 -3.38 -9.83
N GLU A 234 13.64 -3.14 -8.61
CA GLU A 234 12.86 -1.95 -8.24
C GLU A 234 13.69 -0.66 -8.34
N ILE A 235 14.99 -0.72 -8.02
CA ILE A 235 15.89 0.43 -8.15
C ILE A 235 16.17 0.73 -9.62
N THR A 236 16.40 -0.31 -10.42
CA THR A 236 16.68 -0.17 -11.87
C THR A 236 15.42 0.11 -12.70
N ARG A 237 14.26 -0.11 -12.15
CA ARG A 237 12.97 0.26 -12.73
C ARG A 237 12.68 1.75 -12.59
N ARG A 238 13.26 2.41 -11.60
CA ARG A 238 13.26 3.85 -11.45
C ARG A 238 14.44 4.39 -12.24
N ARG A 239 14.21 5.36 -13.10
CA ARG A 239 15.18 5.95 -14.01
C ARG A 239 16.48 6.24 -13.28
N LEU A 240 17.60 5.73 -13.81
CA LEU A 240 18.94 6.12 -13.40
C LEU A 240 19.25 7.49 -14.01
N VAL A 241 18.59 8.54 -13.52
CA VAL A 241 18.67 9.88 -14.11
C VAL A 241 20.00 10.61 -13.87
N ASP A 242 20.92 10.02 -13.09
CA ASP A 242 22.15 10.67 -12.65
C ASP A 242 23.30 9.68 -12.60
N ILE A 243 24.43 10.02 -13.20
CA ILE A 243 25.65 9.20 -13.18
C ILE A 243 26.12 8.91 -11.75
N ARG A 244 25.98 9.83 -10.82
CA ARG A 244 26.35 9.67 -9.40
C ARG A 244 25.55 8.54 -8.72
N VAL A 245 24.28 8.38 -9.10
CA VAL A 245 23.43 7.28 -8.61
C VAL A 245 23.93 5.94 -9.12
N PHE A 246 24.28 5.88 -10.43
CA PHE A 246 24.87 4.69 -11.03
C PHE A 246 26.20 4.33 -10.39
N GLU A 247 27.10 5.28 -10.22
CA GLU A 247 28.42 5.08 -9.61
C GLU A 247 28.31 4.58 -8.16
N PHE A 248 27.44 5.21 -7.36
CA PHE A 248 27.17 4.76 -6.00
C PHE A 248 26.69 3.30 -6.00
N PHE A 249 25.68 3.02 -6.80
CA PHE A 249 25.09 1.70 -6.93
C PHE A 249 26.10 0.65 -7.38
N PHE A 250 26.87 0.98 -8.42
CA PHE A 250 27.84 0.09 -9.02
C PHE A 250 29.05 -0.20 -8.12
N SER A 251 29.34 0.71 -7.19
CA SER A 251 30.44 0.58 -6.22
C SER A 251 30.04 -0.22 -4.97
N HIS A 252 28.80 -0.10 -4.52
CA HIS A 252 28.38 -0.62 -3.22
C HIS A 252 27.59 -1.94 -3.28
N PHE A 253 27.06 -2.32 -4.44
CA PHE A 253 26.28 -3.55 -4.60
C PHE A 253 27.05 -4.66 -5.32
N LYS A 254 26.71 -5.92 -5.01
CA LYS A 254 27.34 -7.08 -5.66
C LYS A 254 26.95 -7.18 -7.14
N LYS A 255 27.91 -6.98 -8.03
CA LYS A 255 27.72 -6.97 -9.49
C LYS A 255 27.15 -8.28 -10.04
N GLU A 256 27.46 -9.42 -9.40
CA GLU A 256 26.98 -10.76 -9.79
C GLU A 256 25.47 -10.92 -9.56
N LYS A 257 24.90 -10.15 -8.64
CA LYS A 257 23.48 -10.16 -8.31
C LYS A 257 22.67 -9.18 -9.15
N MET A 258 23.33 -8.31 -9.91
CA MET A 258 22.67 -7.29 -10.70
C MET A 258 22.03 -7.87 -11.96
N ASN A 259 20.81 -7.44 -12.28
CA ASN A 259 20.20 -7.72 -13.57
C ASN A 259 20.84 -6.80 -14.63
N LYS A 260 21.94 -7.31 -15.23
CA LYS A 260 22.79 -6.56 -16.18
C LYS A 260 21.98 -5.91 -17.29
N ARG A 261 21.02 -6.63 -17.85
CA ARG A 261 20.20 -6.15 -18.97
C ARG A 261 19.30 -5.00 -18.56
N THR A 262 18.60 -5.12 -17.44
CA THR A 262 17.71 -4.05 -16.95
C THR A 262 18.49 -2.77 -16.67
N ILE A 263 19.71 -2.90 -16.11
CA ILE A 263 20.57 -1.75 -15.85
C ILE A 263 21.04 -1.14 -17.17
N LEU A 264 21.53 -1.95 -18.11
CA LEU A 264 22.00 -1.45 -19.42
C LEU A 264 20.87 -0.74 -20.18
N CYS A 265 19.66 -1.29 -20.19
CA CYS A 265 18.51 -0.62 -20.78
C CYS A 265 18.17 0.68 -20.04
N GLY A 266 18.27 0.71 -18.72
CA GLY A 266 18.08 1.95 -17.94
C GLY A 266 19.10 3.03 -18.30
N LEU A 267 20.38 2.67 -18.44
CA LEU A 267 21.42 3.60 -18.91
C LEU A 267 21.09 4.17 -20.30
N VAL A 268 20.58 3.34 -21.20
CA VAL A 268 20.12 3.77 -22.53
C VAL A 268 18.91 4.72 -22.41
N ASP A 269 17.90 4.36 -21.61
CA ASP A 269 16.71 5.20 -21.44
C ASP A 269 17.07 6.59 -20.91
N ASP A 270 18.02 6.67 -19.98
CA ASP A 270 18.46 7.91 -19.34
C ASP A 270 19.60 8.63 -20.11
N GLY A 271 20.20 7.96 -21.10
CA GLY A 271 21.28 8.54 -21.92
C GLY A 271 22.63 8.67 -21.21
N LEU A 272 22.87 7.84 -20.18
CA LEU A 272 24.08 7.89 -19.35
C LEU A 272 25.28 7.22 -20.05
N THR A 273 25.84 7.87 -21.07
CA THR A 273 26.98 7.35 -21.85
C THR A 273 28.25 7.22 -20.98
N GLU A 274 28.42 8.10 -20.00
CA GLU A 274 29.58 8.11 -19.09
C GLU A 274 29.68 6.83 -18.22
N ALA A 275 28.57 6.11 -18.06
CA ALA A 275 28.54 4.84 -17.32
C ALA A 275 29.11 3.65 -18.09
N LEU A 276 29.23 3.74 -19.43
CA LEU A 276 29.64 2.63 -20.28
C LEU A 276 31.07 2.11 -20.03
N PRO A 277 32.08 2.94 -19.74
CA PRO A 277 33.41 2.46 -19.37
C PRO A 277 33.44 1.54 -18.15
N ALA A 278 32.63 1.85 -17.13
CA ALA A 278 32.52 1.01 -15.95
C ALA A 278 31.83 -0.34 -16.26
N VAL A 279 30.84 -0.32 -17.14
CA VAL A 279 30.11 -1.50 -17.64
C VAL A 279 31.06 -2.40 -18.48
N GLU A 280 31.90 -1.80 -19.34
CA GLU A 280 32.93 -2.48 -20.08
C GLU A 280 33.91 -3.19 -19.15
N GLN A 281 34.49 -2.46 -18.19
CA GLN A 281 35.42 -3.01 -17.20
C GLN A 281 34.83 -4.18 -16.42
N ALA A 282 33.51 -4.19 -16.21
CA ALA A 282 32.81 -5.28 -15.57
C ALA A 282 32.48 -6.47 -16.51
N GLY A 283 32.85 -6.40 -17.79
CA GLY A 283 32.63 -7.45 -18.78
C GLY A 283 31.16 -7.71 -19.13
N TRP A 284 30.30 -6.70 -19.02
CA TRP A 284 28.87 -6.87 -19.25
C TRP A 284 28.49 -6.87 -20.73
N LEU A 285 29.35 -6.34 -21.59
CA LEU A 285 29.18 -6.24 -23.04
C LEU A 285 29.97 -7.27 -23.83
N ASP A 286 30.75 -8.17 -23.18
CA ASP A 286 31.60 -9.14 -23.83
C ASP A 286 30.88 -10.17 -24.69
N GLN A 287 29.59 -10.46 -24.32
CA GLN A 287 28.80 -11.42 -25.08
C GLN A 287 28.15 -10.74 -26.30
N PRO A 288 28.48 -11.18 -27.54
CA PRO A 288 28.00 -10.54 -28.78
C PRO A 288 26.49 -10.29 -28.80
N ARG A 289 25.72 -11.31 -28.43
CA ARG A 289 24.27 -11.22 -28.43
C ARG A 289 23.73 -10.14 -27.47
N LYS A 290 24.31 -10.02 -26.28
CA LYS A 290 23.89 -9.03 -25.28
C LYS A 290 24.29 -7.62 -25.68
N ARG A 291 25.47 -7.47 -26.23
CA ARG A 291 25.96 -6.23 -26.79
C ARG A 291 25.04 -5.72 -27.90
N ASP A 292 24.76 -6.60 -28.89
CA ASP A 292 23.91 -6.26 -30.03
C ASP A 292 22.48 -5.90 -29.58
N GLU A 293 21.91 -6.61 -28.60
CA GLU A 293 20.62 -6.24 -27.98
C GLU A 293 20.62 -4.80 -27.41
N ILE A 294 21.72 -4.34 -26.82
CA ILE A 294 21.83 -2.98 -26.28
C ILE A 294 22.02 -1.95 -27.39
N ILE A 295 22.80 -2.31 -28.46
CA ILE A 295 22.94 -1.47 -29.66
C ILE A 295 21.56 -1.27 -30.33
N ASP A 296 20.81 -2.35 -30.53
CA ASP A 296 19.46 -2.28 -31.12
C ASP A 296 18.55 -1.40 -30.27
N TYR A 297 18.61 -1.57 -28.94
CA TYR A 297 17.80 -0.77 -28.03
C TYR A 297 18.20 0.71 -28.01
N ALA A 298 19.47 1.02 -28.02
CA ALA A 298 19.97 2.39 -28.12
C ALA A 298 19.60 3.03 -29.47
N THR A 299 19.55 2.23 -30.54
CA THR A 299 19.07 2.65 -31.87
C THR A 299 17.60 3.00 -31.83
N GLU A 300 16.76 2.13 -31.26
CA GLU A 300 15.32 2.38 -31.09
C GLU A 300 15.07 3.68 -30.29
N LYS A 301 15.90 3.97 -29.31
CA LYS A 301 15.80 5.15 -28.46
C LYS A 301 16.48 6.41 -29.04
N GLY A 302 17.14 6.31 -30.18
CA GLY A 302 17.81 7.42 -30.84
C GLY A 302 19.00 8.00 -30.06
N ARG A 303 19.71 7.19 -29.28
CA ARG A 303 20.83 7.60 -28.41
C ARG A 303 22.14 7.66 -29.18
N THR A 304 22.34 8.69 -30.00
CA THR A 304 23.45 8.80 -30.94
C THR A 304 24.84 8.73 -30.31
N GLU A 305 25.08 9.41 -29.21
CA GLU A 305 26.37 9.43 -28.51
C GLU A 305 26.69 8.04 -27.91
N MET A 306 25.73 7.43 -27.26
CA MET A 306 25.89 6.07 -26.73
C MET A 306 26.09 5.04 -27.84
N LEU A 307 25.42 5.19 -28.98
CA LEU A 307 25.63 4.33 -30.15
C LEU A 307 27.04 4.46 -30.72
N ALA A 308 27.55 5.68 -30.79
CA ALA A 308 28.95 5.88 -31.25
C ALA A 308 29.92 5.09 -30.38
N TRP A 309 29.79 5.19 -29.07
CA TRP A 309 30.62 4.44 -28.12
C TRP A 309 30.44 2.92 -28.26
N LEU A 310 29.19 2.43 -28.32
CA LEU A 310 28.89 0.99 -28.45
C LEU A 310 29.38 0.39 -29.77
N PHE A 311 29.33 1.13 -30.88
CA PHE A 311 29.89 0.69 -32.16
C PHE A 311 31.41 0.69 -32.14
N GLU A 312 32.05 1.69 -31.53
CA GLU A 312 33.48 1.70 -31.34
C GLU A 312 33.93 0.47 -30.52
N TYR A 313 33.32 0.22 -29.40
CA TYR A 313 33.55 -0.96 -28.57
C TYR A 313 33.36 -2.26 -29.36
N LYS A 314 32.29 -2.38 -30.14
CA LYS A 314 32.02 -3.54 -31.00
C LYS A 314 33.15 -3.74 -32.03
N ASN A 315 33.56 -2.68 -32.71
CA ASN A 315 34.61 -2.74 -33.72
C ASN A 315 35.97 -3.14 -33.13
N CYS A 316 36.26 -2.74 -31.91
CA CYS A 316 37.50 -3.09 -31.24
C CYS A 316 37.53 -4.52 -30.66
N THR A 317 36.36 -5.09 -30.31
CA THR A 317 36.28 -6.35 -29.55
C THR A 317 35.70 -7.53 -30.31
N ALA A 318 35.03 -7.33 -31.46
CA ALA A 318 34.30 -8.36 -32.19
C ALA A 318 35.05 -8.86 -33.45
N ASP A 319 34.96 -10.15 -33.70
CA ASP A 319 35.24 -10.72 -35.03
C ASP A 319 34.01 -10.56 -35.92
N LEU A 320 33.90 -9.37 -36.53
CA LEU A 320 32.76 -8.95 -37.34
C LEU A 320 32.51 -9.89 -38.54
N ALA A 321 33.56 -10.49 -39.11
CA ALA A 321 33.39 -11.39 -40.26
C ALA A 321 32.73 -12.70 -39.84
N ALA A 322 33.15 -13.28 -38.74
CA ALA A 322 32.54 -14.49 -38.20
C ALA A 322 31.12 -14.27 -37.69
N GLU A 323 30.82 -13.11 -37.13
CA GLU A 323 29.48 -12.74 -36.71
C GLU A 323 28.53 -12.57 -37.90
N GLN A 324 28.98 -11.91 -38.99
CA GLN A 324 28.19 -11.73 -40.22
C GLN A 324 27.91 -13.06 -40.91
N GLU A 325 28.86 -13.94 -41.04
CA GLU A 325 28.67 -15.29 -41.63
C GLU A 325 27.61 -16.10 -40.87
N LYS A 326 27.62 -16.02 -39.52
CA LYS A 326 26.59 -16.68 -38.70
C LYS A 326 25.20 -16.07 -38.90
N ALA A 327 25.12 -14.75 -39.02
CA ALA A 327 23.88 -14.02 -39.26
C ALA A 327 23.27 -14.38 -40.62
N ASP A 328 24.11 -14.42 -41.69
CA ASP A 328 23.67 -14.78 -43.04
C ASP A 328 23.17 -16.23 -43.13
N LYS A 329 23.89 -17.18 -42.51
CA LYS A 329 23.42 -18.57 -42.41
C LYS A 329 22.10 -18.71 -41.66
N LYS A 330 21.88 -17.90 -40.65
CA LYS A 330 20.62 -17.90 -39.89
C LYS A 330 19.48 -17.32 -40.73
N MET A 331 19.71 -16.20 -41.40
CA MET A 331 18.74 -15.53 -42.28
C MET A 331 18.31 -16.45 -43.43
N MET A 332 19.25 -17.16 -44.09
CA MET A 332 18.91 -18.12 -45.14
C MET A 332 18.09 -19.32 -44.65
N ARG A 333 18.28 -19.76 -43.40
CA ARG A 333 17.42 -20.79 -42.79
C ARG A 333 16.03 -20.28 -42.53
N GLU A 334 15.90 -19.03 -42.07
CA GLU A 334 14.61 -18.43 -41.74
C GLU A 334 13.76 -18.15 -42.98
N LEU A 335 14.35 -17.69 -44.08
CA LEU A 335 13.69 -17.44 -45.37
C LEU A 335 13.07 -18.71 -46.01
N ASN A 336 13.63 -19.88 -45.71
CA ASN A 336 13.17 -21.17 -46.22
C ASN A 336 12.18 -21.92 -45.30
N MET A 337 11.71 -21.30 -44.26
CA MET A 337 10.77 -21.95 -43.30
C MET A 337 9.31 -21.64 -43.65
N ALA A 338 8.47 -22.68 -43.76
CA ALA A 338 7.02 -22.49 -43.85
C ALA A 338 6.49 -21.79 -42.59
N PRO A 339 5.63 -20.76 -42.70
CA PRO A 339 5.14 -19.97 -41.57
C PRO A 339 4.55 -20.80 -40.41
N ASP A 340 3.84 -21.89 -40.75
CA ASP A 340 3.18 -22.77 -39.78
C ASP A 340 4.03 -23.93 -39.33
N SER A 341 5.30 -24.01 -39.75
CA SER A 341 6.19 -25.07 -39.33
C SER A 341 6.46 -24.97 -37.82
N VAL A 342 6.66 -26.12 -37.15
CA VAL A 342 7.01 -26.18 -35.73
C VAL A 342 8.26 -25.34 -35.44
N ALA A 343 9.19 -25.26 -36.39
CA ALA A 343 10.41 -24.47 -36.27
C ALA A 343 10.14 -22.96 -36.34
N ALA A 344 9.29 -22.51 -37.27
CA ALA A 344 8.85 -21.11 -37.36
C ALA A 344 8.08 -20.69 -36.11
N LEU A 345 7.14 -21.51 -35.67
CA LEU A 345 6.36 -21.24 -34.45
C LEU A 345 7.25 -21.17 -33.21
N LYS A 346 8.26 -22.03 -33.06
CA LYS A 346 9.23 -21.98 -31.93
C LYS A 346 10.06 -20.71 -31.86
N LYS A 347 10.20 -19.99 -32.97
CA LYS A 347 10.87 -18.68 -33.00
C LYS A 347 10.10 -17.68 -32.13
N ASN A 348 8.79 -17.60 -32.32
CA ASN A 348 7.94 -16.61 -31.66
C ASN A 348 7.27 -17.12 -30.38
N TRP A 349 7.27 -18.43 -30.14
CA TRP A 349 6.54 -19.05 -29.07
C TRP A 349 7.39 -19.95 -28.20
N SER A 350 7.15 -19.92 -26.90
CA SER A 350 7.56 -20.95 -25.94
C SER A 350 6.33 -21.69 -25.45
N TYR A 351 6.45 -23.02 -25.34
CA TYR A 351 5.39 -23.86 -24.85
C TYR A 351 5.92 -25.04 -24.05
N ARG A 352 5.08 -25.62 -23.22
CA ARG A 352 5.35 -26.82 -22.41
C ARG A 352 4.26 -27.86 -22.64
N LYS A 353 4.66 -29.11 -22.70
CA LYS A 353 3.73 -30.24 -22.75
C LYS A 353 3.17 -30.51 -21.34
N ARG A 354 1.87 -30.72 -21.24
CA ARG A 354 1.14 -31.08 -20.03
C ARG A 354 1.06 -32.61 -19.90
N ALA A 355 0.61 -33.11 -18.74
CA ALA A 355 0.44 -34.55 -18.47
C ALA A 355 -0.61 -35.22 -19.36
N ASP A 356 -1.59 -34.44 -19.84
CA ASP A 356 -2.66 -34.91 -20.76
C ASP A 356 -2.29 -34.78 -22.24
N ASP A 357 -1.00 -34.66 -22.54
CA ASP A 357 -0.42 -34.48 -23.89
C ASP A 357 -0.81 -33.16 -24.59
N THR A 358 -1.58 -32.29 -23.98
CA THR A 358 -1.88 -30.96 -24.49
C THR A 358 -0.74 -29.99 -24.24
N LEU A 359 -0.83 -28.78 -24.82
CA LEU A 359 0.20 -27.77 -24.73
C LEU A 359 -0.26 -26.55 -23.92
N LEU A 360 0.67 -26.04 -23.15
CA LEU A 360 0.60 -24.80 -22.39
C LEU A 360 1.54 -23.77 -23.05
N VAL A 361 1.05 -22.64 -23.52
CA VAL A 361 1.89 -21.53 -23.96
C VAL A 361 2.51 -20.85 -22.74
N THR A 362 3.83 -20.69 -22.75
CA THR A 362 4.57 -20.12 -21.61
C THR A 362 5.20 -18.77 -21.88
N ASN A 363 5.36 -18.37 -23.15
CA ASN A 363 5.85 -17.04 -23.52
C ASN A 363 5.65 -16.76 -25.01
N TYR A 364 5.37 -15.50 -25.35
CA TYR A 364 5.44 -14.95 -26.69
C TYR A 364 6.75 -14.16 -26.83
N LYS A 365 7.44 -14.34 -27.94
CA LYS A 365 8.77 -13.74 -28.23
C LYS A 365 8.77 -12.87 -29.48
N GLY A 366 7.62 -12.79 -30.19
CA GLY A 366 7.48 -12.01 -31.41
C GLY A 366 7.37 -10.51 -31.11
N THR A 367 7.26 -9.73 -32.20
CA THR A 367 7.21 -8.27 -32.16
C THR A 367 5.87 -7.69 -32.59
N ASP A 368 4.89 -8.54 -32.94
CA ASP A 368 3.59 -8.10 -33.43
C ASP A 368 2.79 -7.41 -32.30
N THR A 369 2.00 -6.44 -32.70
CA THR A 369 1.06 -5.73 -31.80
C THR A 369 -0.34 -6.36 -31.78
N GLU A 370 -0.66 -7.14 -32.81
CA GLU A 370 -1.86 -7.97 -32.88
C GLU A 370 -1.42 -9.43 -32.96
N VAL A 371 -1.76 -10.22 -31.96
CA VAL A 371 -1.18 -11.56 -31.77
C VAL A 371 -2.28 -12.61 -31.81
N THR A 372 -2.09 -13.64 -32.62
CA THR A 372 -2.95 -14.83 -32.64
C THR A 372 -2.19 -16.00 -32.07
N VAL A 373 -2.70 -16.58 -30.97
CA VAL A 373 -2.14 -17.78 -30.35
C VAL A 373 -2.46 -18.99 -31.24
N PRO A 374 -1.43 -19.75 -31.67
CA PRO A 374 -1.66 -20.93 -32.51
C PRO A 374 -2.49 -21.99 -31.78
N GLU A 375 -3.44 -22.59 -32.50
CA GLU A 375 -4.25 -23.70 -31.97
C GLU A 375 -3.41 -24.95 -31.70
N LYS A 376 -2.32 -25.14 -32.49
CA LYS A 376 -1.49 -26.34 -32.49
C LYS A 376 -0.01 -26.00 -32.67
N PHE A 377 0.84 -26.78 -32.05
CA PHE A 377 2.26 -26.85 -32.39
C PHE A 377 2.59 -28.29 -32.83
N GLY A 378 2.67 -28.51 -34.12
CA GLY A 378 2.76 -29.85 -34.70
C GLY A 378 1.49 -30.67 -34.39
N LYS A 379 1.67 -31.78 -33.68
CA LYS A 379 0.55 -32.65 -33.27
C LYS A 379 -0.10 -32.23 -31.93
N GLY A 380 0.54 -31.35 -31.16
CA GLY A 380 0.06 -30.95 -29.83
C GLY A 380 -0.95 -29.82 -29.92
N ILE A 381 -2.09 -29.95 -29.26
CA ILE A 381 -3.16 -28.97 -29.19
C ILE A 381 -2.89 -28.02 -28.00
N VAL A 382 -3.00 -26.71 -28.23
CA VAL A 382 -2.87 -25.69 -27.20
C VAL A 382 -4.19 -25.59 -26.42
N THR A 383 -4.15 -25.87 -25.13
CA THR A 383 -5.35 -25.84 -24.27
C THR A 383 -5.21 -24.87 -23.10
N ALA A 384 -4.03 -24.28 -22.89
CA ALA A 384 -3.80 -23.38 -21.77
C ALA A 384 -2.81 -22.26 -22.10
N ILE A 385 -3.02 -21.13 -21.47
CA ILE A 385 -2.06 -20.03 -21.35
C ILE A 385 -1.41 -20.13 -19.96
N GLY A 386 -0.10 -20.13 -19.89
CA GLY A 386 0.66 -20.28 -18.66
C GLY A 386 0.74 -18.99 -17.85
N ASP A 387 1.23 -19.17 -16.63
CA ASP A 387 1.44 -18.06 -15.71
C ASP A 387 2.44 -17.08 -16.30
N GLY A 388 2.07 -15.79 -16.31
CA GLY A 388 2.88 -14.70 -16.85
C GLY A 388 3.21 -14.78 -18.34
N ALA A 389 2.54 -15.61 -19.13
CA ALA A 389 2.90 -15.92 -20.53
C ALA A 389 2.99 -14.67 -21.44
N PHE A 390 2.20 -13.66 -21.17
CA PHE A 390 2.17 -12.38 -21.89
C PHE A 390 2.31 -11.18 -20.93
N ALA A 391 2.79 -11.38 -19.72
CA ALA A 391 2.90 -10.28 -18.78
C ALA A 391 3.77 -9.14 -19.36
N GLY A 392 3.21 -7.92 -19.39
CA GLY A 392 3.86 -6.70 -19.87
C GLY A 392 4.71 -6.00 -18.82
N ASP A 393 4.76 -6.55 -17.64
CA ASP A 393 5.62 -6.13 -16.54
C ASP A 393 6.32 -7.37 -15.94
N TYR A 394 7.34 -7.12 -15.09
CA TYR A 394 8.00 -8.23 -14.41
C TYR A 394 7.10 -8.79 -13.32
N SER A 395 6.58 -9.97 -13.54
CA SER A 395 5.91 -10.77 -12.52
C SER A 395 6.82 -11.91 -12.07
N GLY A 396 6.72 -12.34 -10.83
CA GLY A 396 7.46 -13.49 -10.31
C GLY A 396 7.22 -14.80 -11.10
N TYR A 397 6.19 -14.82 -11.94
CA TYR A 397 5.82 -15.93 -12.80
C TYR A 397 6.56 -15.94 -14.15
N ASN A 398 7.11 -14.79 -14.55
CA ASN A 398 7.68 -14.58 -15.88
C ASN A 398 9.18 -14.98 -15.98
N ILE A 399 9.54 -16.14 -15.43
CA ILE A 399 10.92 -16.60 -15.23
C ILE A 399 11.70 -16.74 -16.55
N LYS A 400 11.02 -16.94 -17.68
CA LYS A 400 11.66 -17.18 -19.00
C LYS A 400 11.55 -15.99 -19.96
N ALA A 401 10.77 -14.97 -19.62
CA ALA A 401 10.66 -13.79 -20.45
C ALA A 401 11.88 -12.90 -20.26
N THR A 402 12.40 -12.37 -21.35
CA THR A 402 13.43 -11.32 -21.31
C THR A 402 12.74 -9.96 -21.14
N ALA A 403 13.48 -8.93 -20.74
CA ALA A 403 12.94 -7.58 -20.62
C ALA A 403 12.33 -7.07 -21.94
N ASP A 404 12.82 -7.53 -23.11
CA ASP A 404 12.22 -7.16 -24.40
C ASP A 404 10.89 -7.86 -24.67
N HIS A 405 10.78 -9.14 -24.30
CA HIS A 405 9.49 -9.81 -24.38
C HIS A 405 8.46 -9.11 -23.50
N ILE A 406 8.83 -8.79 -22.25
CA ILE A 406 7.98 -8.06 -21.31
C ILE A 406 7.56 -6.71 -21.89
N ARG A 407 8.51 -5.96 -22.45
CA ARG A 407 8.23 -4.66 -23.07
C ARG A 407 7.37 -4.77 -24.32
N GLN A 408 7.57 -5.81 -25.12
CA GLN A 408 6.72 -6.08 -26.30
C GLN A 408 5.32 -6.51 -25.90
N HIS A 409 5.16 -7.31 -24.84
CA HIS A 409 3.85 -7.69 -24.34
C HIS A 409 3.01 -6.45 -23.95
N GLY A 410 3.65 -5.45 -23.35
CA GLY A 410 2.99 -4.17 -23.03
C GLY A 410 2.54 -3.35 -24.26
N LYS A 411 3.04 -3.66 -25.48
CA LYS A 411 2.66 -3.00 -26.74
C LYS A 411 1.55 -3.75 -27.51
N ILE A 412 1.20 -4.97 -27.12
CA ILE A 412 0.17 -5.77 -27.80
C ILE A 412 -1.19 -5.10 -27.58
N THR A 413 -1.86 -4.77 -28.67
CA THR A 413 -3.17 -4.09 -28.67
C THR A 413 -4.34 -5.05 -28.80
N ALA A 414 -4.14 -6.17 -29.48
CA ALA A 414 -5.17 -7.20 -29.66
C ALA A 414 -4.59 -8.60 -29.53
N LEU A 415 -5.33 -9.50 -28.87
CA LEU A 415 -4.94 -10.88 -28.68
C LEU A 415 -6.09 -11.82 -29.04
N THR A 416 -5.80 -12.78 -29.94
CA THR A 416 -6.76 -13.81 -30.33
C THR A 416 -6.35 -15.16 -29.75
N LEU A 417 -7.22 -15.74 -28.91
CA LEU A 417 -7.05 -17.06 -28.33
C LEU A 417 -7.82 -18.11 -29.13
N PRO A 418 -7.25 -19.29 -29.39
CA PRO A 418 -7.96 -20.36 -30.09
C PRO A 418 -9.07 -20.94 -29.22
N GLY A 419 -10.12 -21.47 -29.89
CA GLY A 419 -11.27 -22.08 -29.21
C GLY A 419 -10.97 -23.27 -28.30
N THR A 420 -9.77 -23.83 -28.41
CA THR A 420 -9.28 -24.96 -27.62
C THR A 420 -8.84 -24.59 -26.21
N ILE A 421 -8.67 -23.30 -25.87
CA ILE A 421 -8.24 -22.84 -24.54
C ILE A 421 -9.29 -23.19 -23.49
N LYS A 422 -8.81 -23.80 -22.40
CA LYS A 422 -9.62 -24.21 -21.23
C LYS A 422 -9.20 -23.49 -19.95
N SER A 423 -7.93 -23.06 -19.83
CA SER A 423 -7.42 -22.37 -18.65
C SER A 423 -6.43 -21.25 -19.02
N ILE A 424 -6.46 -20.21 -18.22
CA ILE A 424 -5.58 -19.05 -18.26
C ILE A 424 -4.88 -18.96 -16.90
N GLY A 425 -3.57 -18.93 -16.90
CA GLY A 425 -2.74 -18.93 -15.69
C GLY A 425 -2.75 -17.60 -14.93
N ALA A 426 -2.12 -17.61 -13.79
CA ALA A 426 -1.93 -16.41 -12.97
C ALA A 426 -1.07 -15.38 -13.72
N SER A 427 -1.40 -14.09 -13.61
CA SER A 427 -0.67 -13.00 -14.27
C SER A 427 -0.49 -13.19 -15.80
N ALA A 428 -1.27 -14.04 -16.45
CA ALA A 428 -1.05 -14.42 -17.84
C ALA A 428 -0.96 -13.24 -18.79
N PHE A 429 -1.75 -12.19 -18.56
CA PHE A 429 -1.81 -10.94 -19.33
C PHE A 429 -1.57 -9.70 -18.43
N GLU A 430 -0.96 -9.86 -17.26
CA GLU A 430 -0.68 -8.76 -16.34
C GLU A 430 0.10 -7.64 -17.06
N ALA A 431 -0.32 -6.39 -16.82
CA ALA A 431 0.35 -5.19 -17.33
C ALA A 431 0.50 -5.14 -18.87
N MET A 432 -0.41 -5.75 -19.59
CA MET A 432 -0.56 -5.50 -21.03
C MET A 432 -1.22 -4.14 -21.24
N TYR A 433 -0.46 -3.08 -21.01
CA TYR A 433 -0.98 -1.70 -20.94
C TYR A 433 -1.71 -1.23 -22.19
N ALA A 434 -1.31 -1.72 -23.37
CA ALA A 434 -1.92 -1.36 -24.65
C ALA A 434 -3.05 -2.29 -25.10
N LEU A 435 -3.33 -3.38 -24.37
CA LEU A 435 -4.34 -4.36 -24.75
C LEU A 435 -5.73 -3.75 -24.70
N LYS A 436 -6.36 -3.61 -25.86
CA LYS A 436 -7.73 -3.11 -26.03
C LYS A 436 -8.75 -4.22 -26.16
N GLN A 437 -8.38 -5.30 -26.85
CA GLN A 437 -9.28 -6.38 -27.20
C GLN A 437 -8.64 -7.75 -27.00
N ILE A 438 -9.40 -8.65 -26.39
CA ILE A 438 -9.08 -10.08 -26.32
C ILE A 438 -10.37 -10.88 -26.46
N ASN A 439 -10.37 -11.90 -27.33
CA ASN A 439 -11.47 -12.82 -27.37
C ASN A 439 -11.33 -13.85 -26.25
N MET A 440 -12.42 -14.16 -25.57
CA MET A 440 -12.47 -15.19 -24.53
C MET A 440 -13.19 -16.42 -25.05
N PRO A 441 -12.48 -17.53 -25.34
CA PRO A 441 -13.10 -18.74 -25.84
C PRO A 441 -14.11 -19.32 -24.86
N GLY A 442 -15.29 -19.73 -25.33
CA GLY A 442 -16.35 -20.31 -24.46
C GLY A 442 -15.97 -21.63 -23.76
N GLY A 443 -14.78 -22.17 -24.07
CA GLY A 443 -14.20 -23.34 -23.41
C GLY A 443 -13.50 -23.04 -22.10
N VAL A 444 -13.13 -21.79 -21.83
CA VAL A 444 -12.38 -21.36 -20.63
C VAL A 444 -13.22 -21.61 -19.38
N ARG A 445 -12.60 -22.21 -18.39
CA ARG A 445 -13.20 -22.55 -17.08
C ARG A 445 -12.49 -21.90 -15.92
N GLU A 446 -11.20 -21.57 -16.09
CA GLU A 446 -10.31 -21.05 -15.05
C GLU A 446 -9.56 -19.85 -15.57
N ILE A 447 -9.56 -18.77 -14.78
CA ILE A 447 -8.77 -17.57 -14.99
C ILE A 447 -8.04 -17.30 -13.68
N GLY A 448 -6.71 -17.35 -13.73
CA GLY A 448 -5.86 -17.22 -12.55
C GLY A 448 -5.86 -15.81 -11.97
N ALA A 449 -5.36 -15.70 -10.76
CA ALA A 449 -5.19 -14.42 -10.08
C ALA A 449 -4.30 -13.46 -10.91
N ASN A 450 -4.57 -12.16 -10.84
CA ASN A 450 -3.84 -11.11 -11.55
C ASN A 450 -3.88 -11.24 -13.09
N ALA A 451 -4.70 -12.14 -13.68
CA ALA A 451 -4.60 -12.49 -15.10
C ALA A 451 -4.68 -11.29 -16.05
N PHE A 452 -5.44 -10.27 -15.71
CA PHE A 452 -5.57 -9.00 -16.47
C PHE A 452 -5.23 -7.77 -15.61
N GLU A 453 -4.50 -7.95 -14.49
CA GLU A 453 -4.11 -6.82 -13.65
C GLU A 453 -3.34 -5.78 -14.47
N LYS A 454 -3.70 -4.50 -14.33
CA LYS A 454 -3.06 -3.37 -15.05
C LYS A 454 -3.23 -3.40 -16.59
N CYS A 455 -4.23 -4.09 -17.13
CA CYS A 455 -4.62 -3.92 -18.52
C CYS A 455 -5.35 -2.59 -18.69
N THR A 456 -4.61 -1.48 -18.61
CA THR A 456 -5.17 -0.12 -18.48
C THR A 456 -5.95 0.35 -19.69
N SER A 457 -5.71 -0.22 -20.88
CA SER A 457 -6.43 0.09 -22.14
C SER A 457 -7.58 -0.87 -22.45
N LEU A 458 -7.87 -1.85 -21.59
CA LEU A 458 -8.93 -2.82 -21.82
C LEU A 458 -10.31 -2.17 -21.62
N GLU A 459 -11.09 -2.05 -22.71
CA GLU A 459 -12.38 -1.37 -22.71
C GLU A 459 -13.54 -2.33 -22.43
N GLU A 460 -13.47 -3.53 -22.98
CA GLU A 460 -14.50 -4.54 -22.81
C GLU A 460 -13.88 -5.95 -22.77
N ILE A 461 -14.46 -6.84 -21.97
CA ILE A 461 -14.15 -8.26 -21.95
C ILE A 461 -15.38 -9.06 -21.53
N ARG A 462 -15.63 -10.20 -22.19
CA ARG A 462 -16.72 -11.12 -21.83
C ARG A 462 -16.16 -12.40 -21.28
N ILE A 463 -16.49 -12.69 -20.04
CA ILE A 463 -16.05 -13.90 -19.37
C ILE A 463 -17.06 -15.04 -19.65
N PRO A 464 -16.59 -16.24 -20.04
CA PRO A 464 -17.48 -17.38 -20.32
C PRO A 464 -18.22 -17.88 -19.06
N GLU A 465 -19.43 -18.37 -19.22
CA GLU A 465 -20.30 -18.89 -18.15
C GLU A 465 -19.70 -20.11 -17.37
N LYS A 466 -18.69 -20.76 -17.95
CA LYS A 466 -17.99 -21.87 -17.30
C LYS A 466 -17.02 -21.42 -16.22
N VAL A 467 -16.67 -20.14 -16.18
CA VAL A 467 -15.85 -19.55 -15.11
C VAL A 467 -16.72 -19.39 -13.86
N LYS A 468 -16.33 -20.01 -12.77
CA LYS A 468 -17.12 -20.06 -11.53
C LYS A 468 -16.60 -19.15 -10.42
N GLU A 469 -15.47 -18.49 -10.66
CA GLU A 469 -14.83 -17.58 -9.73
C GLU A 469 -14.11 -16.48 -10.52
N ILE A 470 -14.24 -15.23 -10.07
CA ILE A 470 -13.36 -14.15 -10.49
C ILE A 470 -12.25 -14.09 -9.46
N SER A 471 -11.08 -14.59 -9.82
CA SER A 471 -9.94 -14.74 -8.89
C SER A 471 -9.42 -13.38 -8.41
N ALA A 472 -8.57 -13.41 -7.37
CA ALA A 472 -8.00 -12.20 -6.80
C ALA A 472 -7.25 -11.35 -7.84
N TYR A 473 -7.42 -10.02 -7.79
CA TYR A 473 -6.77 -9.02 -8.65
C TYR A 473 -7.02 -9.18 -10.16
N THR A 474 -7.91 -10.07 -10.60
CA THR A 474 -8.05 -10.45 -12.02
C THR A 474 -8.16 -9.25 -12.96
N PHE A 475 -8.94 -8.22 -12.61
CA PHE A 475 -9.14 -6.99 -13.39
C PHE A 475 -8.71 -5.73 -12.65
N SER A 476 -7.90 -5.87 -11.59
CA SER A 476 -7.41 -4.72 -10.85
C SER A 476 -6.68 -3.74 -11.77
N LYS A 477 -7.01 -2.45 -11.68
CA LYS A 477 -6.44 -1.36 -12.51
C LYS A 477 -6.75 -1.46 -14.01
N CYS A 478 -7.85 -2.10 -14.38
CA CYS A 478 -8.40 -1.98 -15.74
C CYS A 478 -9.13 -0.64 -15.88
N CYS A 479 -8.36 0.44 -16.06
CA CYS A 479 -8.85 1.82 -15.90
C CYS A 479 -9.86 2.28 -16.96
N LEU A 480 -9.94 1.62 -18.12
CA LEU A 480 -10.88 1.93 -19.20
C LEU A 480 -12.07 0.97 -19.28
N LEU A 481 -12.18 -0.01 -18.39
CA LEU A 481 -13.29 -0.93 -18.35
C LEU A 481 -14.55 -0.22 -17.82
N GLU A 482 -15.51 0.08 -18.69
CA GLU A 482 -16.70 0.87 -18.33
C GLU A 482 -17.85 0.04 -17.78
N VAL A 483 -18.07 -1.13 -18.34
CA VAL A 483 -19.18 -2.03 -17.97
C VAL A 483 -18.66 -3.46 -17.89
N PHE A 484 -19.10 -4.19 -16.86
CA PHE A 484 -18.75 -5.59 -16.71
C PHE A 484 -19.94 -6.43 -16.30
N THR A 485 -20.06 -7.61 -16.90
CA THR A 485 -21.08 -8.58 -16.51
C THR A 485 -20.38 -9.82 -15.97
N ILE A 486 -20.63 -10.11 -14.70
CA ILE A 486 -20.14 -11.33 -14.06
C ILE A 486 -20.96 -12.51 -14.60
N PRO A 487 -20.32 -13.62 -15.00
CA PRO A 487 -21.02 -14.77 -15.56
C PRO A 487 -21.98 -15.42 -14.56
N GLU A 488 -23.10 -15.93 -15.07
CA GLU A 488 -24.02 -16.73 -14.29
C GLU A 488 -23.33 -17.97 -13.71
N GLY A 489 -23.63 -18.27 -12.45
CA GLY A 489 -23.03 -19.36 -11.70
C GLY A 489 -21.65 -19.06 -11.10
N THR A 490 -21.13 -17.82 -11.24
CA THR A 490 -20.00 -17.34 -10.44
C THR A 490 -20.42 -17.28 -8.97
N ARG A 491 -19.57 -17.79 -8.07
CA ARG A 491 -19.86 -17.90 -6.63
C ARG A 491 -19.15 -16.85 -5.82
N GLU A 492 -17.98 -16.42 -6.28
CA GLU A 492 -17.12 -15.50 -5.54
C GLU A 492 -16.48 -14.47 -6.46
N ILE A 493 -16.41 -13.24 -5.97
CA ILE A 493 -15.60 -12.14 -6.51
C ILE A 493 -14.41 -12.01 -5.57
N GLY A 494 -13.22 -12.37 -6.04
CA GLY A 494 -12.01 -12.44 -5.24
C GLY A 494 -11.51 -11.09 -4.75
N GLN A 495 -10.51 -11.13 -3.87
CA GLN A 495 -9.86 -9.96 -3.32
C GLN A 495 -9.35 -9.04 -4.44
N ARG A 496 -9.68 -7.73 -4.37
CA ARG A 496 -9.26 -6.69 -5.32
C ARG A 496 -9.55 -7.00 -6.79
N ALA A 497 -10.52 -7.85 -7.07
CA ALA A 497 -10.79 -8.33 -8.43
C ALA A 497 -11.04 -7.20 -9.44
N PHE A 498 -11.65 -6.08 -9.02
CA PHE A 498 -11.92 -4.87 -9.82
C PHE A 498 -11.41 -3.60 -9.15
N SER A 499 -10.48 -3.71 -8.19
CA SER A 499 -9.94 -2.53 -7.49
C SER A 499 -9.32 -1.54 -8.49
N GLU A 500 -9.60 -0.24 -8.32
CA GLU A 500 -9.09 0.86 -9.16
C GLU A 500 -9.55 0.79 -10.65
N CYS A 501 -10.67 0.11 -10.94
CA CYS A 501 -11.34 0.21 -12.24
C CYS A 501 -12.07 1.56 -12.36
N SER A 502 -11.29 2.62 -12.60
CA SER A 502 -11.77 4.01 -12.47
C SER A 502 -12.87 4.40 -13.45
N ALA A 503 -12.94 3.79 -14.64
CA ALA A 503 -14.00 4.06 -15.62
C ALA A 503 -15.27 3.22 -15.40
N LEU A 504 -15.27 2.25 -14.49
CA LEU A 504 -16.38 1.32 -14.29
C LEU A 504 -17.61 2.07 -13.76
N LYS A 505 -18.66 2.15 -14.58
CA LYS A 505 -19.94 2.84 -14.27
C LYS A 505 -20.97 1.89 -13.68
N SER A 506 -20.97 0.65 -14.14
CA SER A 506 -21.88 -0.38 -13.66
C SER A 506 -21.29 -1.78 -13.74
N ILE A 507 -21.68 -2.64 -12.80
CA ILE A 507 -21.35 -4.06 -12.81
C ILE A 507 -22.58 -4.87 -12.46
N THR A 508 -22.86 -5.91 -13.26
CA THR A 508 -23.97 -6.83 -13.01
C THR A 508 -23.47 -8.03 -12.22
N ILE A 509 -24.01 -8.21 -11.02
CA ILE A 509 -23.69 -9.33 -10.13
C ILE A 509 -24.83 -10.34 -10.19
N PRO A 510 -24.61 -11.57 -10.66
CA PRO A 510 -25.65 -12.60 -10.74
C PRO A 510 -26.05 -13.14 -9.36
N ALA A 511 -27.25 -13.73 -9.29
CA ALA A 511 -27.79 -14.29 -8.02
C ALA A 511 -26.95 -15.45 -7.43
N SER A 512 -26.07 -16.02 -8.22
CA SER A 512 -25.16 -17.09 -7.80
C SER A 512 -24.01 -16.62 -6.93
N VAL A 513 -23.68 -15.32 -6.92
CA VAL A 513 -22.56 -14.77 -6.12
C VAL A 513 -22.94 -14.76 -4.66
N GLN A 514 -22.11 -15.41 -3.84
CA GLN A 514 -22.28 -15.54 -2.40
C GLN A 514 -21.31 -14.65 -1.61
N LYS A 515 -20.14 -14.35 -2.20
CA LYS A 515 -19.07 -13.60 -1.53
C LYS A 515 -18.50 -12.50 -2.42
N ILE A 516 -18.37 -11.31 -1.83
CA ILE A 516 -17.61 -10.18 -2.39
C ILE A 516 -16.41 -9.97 -1.50
N GLY A 517 -15.22 -10.28 -2.02
CA GLY A 517 -13.96 -10.33 -1.28
C GLY A 517 -13.41 -8.95 -0.92
N LYS A 518 -12.37 -8.96 -0.12
CA LYS A 518 -11.69 -7.77 0.39
C LYS A 518 -11.24 -6.83 -0.73
N ASN A 519 -11.60 -5.54 -0.63
CA ASN A 519 -11.30 -4.50 -1.62
C ASN A 519 -11.80 -4.83 -3.04
N ALA A 520 -12.75 -5.72 -3.22
CA ALA A 520 -13.11 -6.27 -4.54
C ALA A 520 -13.42 -5.21 -5.59
N LEU A 521 -14.11 -4.12 -5.22
CA LEU A 521 -14.43 -2.97 -6.07
C LEU A 521 -13.93 -1.64 -5.45
N SER A 522 -12.91 -1.68 -4.59
CA SER A 522 -12.38 -0.45 -3.99
C SER A 522 -11.85 0.51 -5.06
N GLU A 523 -12.07 1.82 -4.86
CA GLU A 523 -11.62 2.89 -5.75
C GLU A 523 -12.20 2.82 -7.20
N CYS A 524 -13.35 2.16 -7.37
CA CYS A 524 -14.16 2.29 -8.58
C CYS A 524 -14.89 3.64 -8.54
N ILE A 525 -14.15 4.73 -8.74
CA ILE A 525 -14.60 6.10 -8.43
C ILE A 525 -15.82 6.55 -9.26
N ASN A 526 -16.05 5.99 -10.44
CA ASN A 526 -17.17 6.29 -11.32
C ASN A 526 -18.31 5.27 -11.25
N LEU A 527 -18.25 4.28 -10.34
CA LEU A 527 -19.32 3.32 -10.15
C LEU A 527 -20.58 4.02 -9.63
N GLU A 528 -21.61 4.15 -10.47
CA GLU A 528 -22.85 4.86 -10.18
C GLU A 528 -23.89 3.93 -9.57
N THR A 529 -23.97 2.71 -10.11
CA THR A 529 -25.01 1.74 -9.74
C THR A 529 -24.43 0.34 -9.59
N ILE A 530 -24.90 -0.36 -8.56
CA ILE A 530 -24.64 -1.78 -8.36
C ILE A 530 -25.85 -2.44 -7.71
N GLY A 531 -26.27 -3.58 -8.23
CA GLY A 531 -27.30 -4.42 -7.64
C GLY A 531 -26.70 -5.55 -6.82
N LEU A 532 -26.93 -5.58 -5.53
CA LEU A 532 -26.64 -6.72 -4.68
C LEU A 532 -27.90 -7.57 -4.54
N ASN A 533 -27.80 -8.86 -4.81
CA ASN A 533 -28.96 -9.76 -4.78
C ASN A 533 -28.97 -10.64 -3.51
N GLU A 534 -30.07 -11.31 -3.26
CA GLU A 534 -30.31 -12.16 -2.07
C GLU A 534 -29.44 -13.44 -2.03
N GLY A 535 -28.52 -13.64 -2.96
CA GLY A 535 -27.51 -14.71 -2.92
C GLY A 535 -26.30 -14.36 -2.05
N ILE A 536 -26.03 -13.06 -1.84
CA ILE A 536 -24.84 -12.56 -1.16
C ILE A 536 -24.95 -12.81 0.33
N ARG A 537 -23.95 -13.48 0.88
CA ARG A 537 -23.82 -13.80 2.32
C ARG A 537 -22.73 -13.01 3.01
N GLU A 538 -21.69 -12.63 2.26
CA GLU A 538 -20.50 -11.96 2.81
C GLU A 538 -20.11 -10.77 1.93
N ILE A 539 -20.01 -9.60 2.55
CA ILE A 539 -19.40 -8.39 1.99
C ILE A 539 -18.19 -8.10 2.85
N ASP A 540 -16.99 -8.38 2.32
CA ASP A 540 -15.75 -8.35 3.08
C ASP A 540 -15.19 -6.92 3.26
N GLU A 541 -14.09 -6.78 4.00
CA GLU A 541 -13.43 -5.52 4.34
C GLU A 541 -13.16 -4.67 3.08
N SER A 542 -13.55 -3.38 3.13
CA SER A 542 -13.30 -2.38 2.08
C SER A 542 -13.87 -2.74 0.70
N ALA A 543 -14.83 -3.66 0.59
CA ALA A 543 -15.30 -4.20 -0.68
C ALA A 543 -15.68 -3.13 -1.71
N PHE A 544 -16.26 -2.01 -1.28
CA PHE A 544 -16.67 -0.85 -2.09
C PHE A 544 -16.07 0.47 -1.60
N SER A 545 -14.96 0.43 -0.86
CA SER A 545 -14.33 1.64 -0.35
C SER A 545 -13.99 2.60 -1.50
N ASP A 546 -14.23 3.90 -1.29
CA ASP A 546 -13.99 4.98 -2.28
C ASP A 546 -14.73 4.83 -3.62
N CYS A 547 -15.88 4.17 -3.67
CA CYS A 547 -16.82 4.26 -4.80
C CYS A 547 -17.57 5.60 -4.75
N ARG A 548 -16.88 6.69 -5.11
CA ARG A 548 -17.32 8.07 -4.86
C ARG A 548 -18.59 8.48 -5.59
N SER A 549 -18.89 7.86 -6.72
CA SER A 549 -20.08 8.14 -7.54
C SER A 549 -21.30 7.29 -7.21
N LEU A 550 -21.15 6.28 -6.35
CA LEU A 550 -22.25 5.38 -5.98
C LEU A 550 -23.36 6.17 -5.28
N LYS A 551 -24.58 6.10 -5.83
CA LYS A 551 -25.75 6.89 -5.37
C LYS A 551 -26.59 6.17 -4.35
N SER A 552 -26.77 4.88 -4.53
CA SER A 552 -27.63 4.07 -3.69
C SER A 552 -27.13 2.65 -3.56
N ILE A 553 -27.40 2.02 -2.42
CA ILE A 553 -27.11 0.61 -2.21
C ILE A 553 -28.23 -0.06 -1.42
N VAL A 554 -28.62 -1.26 -1.88
CA VAL A 554 -29.48 -2.16 -1.12
C VAL A 554 -28.65 -3.35 -0.71
N ILE A 555 -28.42 -3.51 0.59
CA ILE A 555 -27.69 -4.63 1.15
C ILE A 555 -28.70 -5.75 1.43
N PRO A 556 -28.54 -6.93 0.85
CA PRO A 556 -29.53 -8.00 0.98
C PRO A 556 -29.60 -8.54 2.42
N GLY A 557 -30.76 -9.04 2.79
CA GLY A 557 -30.98 -9.64 4.11
C GLY A 557 -30.23 -10.94 4.36
N THR A 558 -29.67 -11.54 3.33
CA THR A 558 -28.81 -12.72 3.41
C THR A 558 -27.36 -12.43 3.82
N ALA A 559 -26.92 -11.16 3.73
CA ALA A 559 -25.62 -10.71 4.22
C ALA A 559 -25.73 -10.46 5.74
N GLU A 560 -25.22 -11.37 6.55
CA GLU A 560 -25.29 -11.28 8.01
C GLU A 560 -24.37 -10.19 8.56
N GLU A 561 -23.23 -9.98 7.92
CA GLU A 561 -22.18 -9.03 8.32
C GLU A 561 -21.77 -8.14 7.14
N ILE A 562 -21.49 -6.87 7.47
CA ILE A 562 -20.92 -5.90 6.53
C ILE A 562 -19.52 -5.58 7.04
N GLY A 563 -18.49 -6.03 6.32
CA GLY A 563 -17.09 -5.93 6.70
C GLY A 563 -16.63 -4.49 6.97
N ALA A 564 -15.56 -4.35 7.75
CA ALA A 564 -14.99 -3.04 8.08
C ALA A 564 -14.66 -2.24 6.82
N TYR A 565 -14.95 -0.92 6.83
CA TYR A 565 -14.71 0.00 5.69
C TYR A 565 -15.47 -0.34 4.40
N ALA A 566 -16.44 -1.26 4.40
CA ALA A 566 -17.03 -1.79 3.17
C ALA A 566 -17.53 -0.70 2.20
N PHE A 567 -18.10 0.38 2.69
CA PHE A 567 -18.57 1.53 1.92
C PHE A 567 -17.91 2.85 2.35
N SER A 568 -16.75 2.79 3.01
CA SER A 568 -16.03 3.99 3.45
C SER A 568 -15.62 4.83 2.24
N GLY A 569 -15.79 6.16 2.31
CA GLY A 569 -15.45 7.07 1.22
C GLY A 569 -16.44 7.09 0.04
N CYS A 570 -17.59 6.41 0.14
CA CYS A 570 -18.67 6.50 -0.84
C CYS A 570 -19.39 7.86 -0.72
N ARG A 571 -18.69 8.95 -1.07
CA ARG A 571 -19.15 10.34 -0.84
C ARG A 571 -20.47 10.68 -1.53
N GLY A 572 -20.73 10.03 -2.69
CA GLY A 572 -21.96 10.22 -3.46
C GLY A 572 -23.17 9.46 -2.94
N LEU A 573 -23.01 8.61 -1.92
CA LEU A 573 -24.05 7.70 -1.44
C LEU A 573 -25.16 8.47 -0.69
N GLU A 574 -26.33 8.55 -1.32
CA GLU A 574 -27.48 9.30 -0.81
C GLU A 574 -28.44 8.41 -0.02
N THR A 575 -28.58 7.15 -0.42
CA THR A 575 -29.51 6.21 0.18
C THR A 575 -28.87 4.85 0.43
N VAL A 576 -29.09 4.31 1.62
CA VAL A 576 -28.68 2.97 2.03
C VAL A 576 -29.87 2.23 2.59
N GLN A 577 -30.16 1.06 2.06
CA GLN A 577 -31.13 0.14 2.62
C GLN A 577 -30.39 -1.08 3.15
N ILE A 578 -30.52 -1.35 4.45
CA ILE A 578 -29.90 -2.50 5.11
C ILE A 578 -30.96 -3.59 5.26
N GLY A 579 -30.68 -4.77 4.77
CA GLY A 579 -31.59 -5.92 4.82
C GLY A 579 -31.80 -6.45 6.23
N ALA A 580 -32.96 -7.04 6.46
CA ALA A 580 -33.41 -7.48 7.79
C ALA A 580 -32.67 -8.70 8.38
N GLY A 581 -31.65 -9.23 7.69
CA GLY A 581 -30.81 -10.32 8.20
C GLY A 581 -29.44 -9.87 8.70
N VAL A 582 -29.05 -8.62 8.41
CA VAL A 582 -27.76 -8.08 8.83
C VAL A 582 -27.70 -7.99 10.37
N LYS A 583 -26.68 -8.61 10.98
CA LYS A 583 -26.49 -8.64 12.43
C LYS A 583 -25.41 -7.67 12.91
N GLU A 584 -24.39 -7.44 12.08
CA GLU A 584 -23.26 -6.60 12.45
C GLU A 584 -22.93 -5.58 11.36
N ILE A 585 -22.82 -4.33 11.74
CA ILE A 585 -22.23 -3.23 10.97
C ILE A 585 -20.85 -2.99 11.60
N HIS A 586 -19.79 -3.45 10.94
CA HIS A 586 -18.43 -3.31 11.47
C HIS A 586 -17.96 -1.84 11.52
N ARG A 587 -16.76 -1.63 12.03
CA ARG A 587 -16.15 -0.29 12.13
C ARG A 587 -15.99 0.36 10.77
N TYR A 588 -16.20 1.68 10.70
CA TYR A 588 -15.93 2.54 9.53
C TYR A 588 -16.76 2.21 8.27
N VAL A 589 -17.79 1.38 8.34
CA VAL A 589 -18.52 0.87 7.16
C VAL A 589 -19.01 1.98 6.24
N PHE A 590 -19.66 3.02 6.77
CA PHE A 590 -20.18 4.17 6.02
C PHE A 590 -19.42 5.46 6.36
N GLN A 591 -18.17 5.37 6.80
CA GLN A 591 -17.36 6.56 7.08
C GLN A 591 -17.21 7.40 5.80
N HIS A 592 -17.32 8.73 5.91
CA HIS A 592 -17.26 9.66 4.77
C HIS A 592 -18.31 9.43 3.68
N CYS A 593 -19.50 8.90 4.02
CA CYS A 593 -20.67 8.93 3.16
C CYS A 593 -21.34 10.32 3.25
N GLU A 594 -20.65 11.32 2.69
CA GLU A 594 -20.97 12.75 2.89
C GLU A 594 -22.37 13.14 2.38
N SER A 595 -22.94 12.39 1.41
CA SER A 595 -24.27 12.66 0.81
C SER A 595 -25.42 11.94 1.51
N LEU A 596 -25.14 11.03 2.46
CA LEU A 596 -26.16 10.24 3.16
C LEU A 596 -27.02 11.14 4.06
N LYS A 597 -28.34 11.18 3.80
CA LYS A 597 -29.29 12.06 4.53
C LYS A 597 -29.95 11.37 5.72
N SER A 598 -30.25 10.11 5.57
CA SER A 598 -30.89 9.31 6.61
C SER A 598 -30.49 7.85 6.53
N ILE A 599 -30.58 7.15 7.66
CA ILE A 599 -30.35 5.71 7.72
C ILE A 599 -31.34 5.03 8.66
N VAL A 600 -31.81 3.87 8.20
CA VAL A 600 -32.63 2.97 9.02
C VAL A 600 -31.79 1.74 9.34
N ILE A 601 -31.54 1.50 10.62
CA ILE A 601 -30.84 0.34 11.14
C ILE A 601 -31.90 -0.69 11.54
N PRO A 602 -31.99 -1.83 10.85
CA PRO A 602 -33.07 -2.80 11.05
C PRO A 602 -33.01 -3.50 12.43
N GLU A 603 -34.08 -4.16 12.79
CA GLU A 603 -34.21 -4.87 14.09
C GLU A 603 -33.16 -6.00 14.28
N SER A 604 -32.67 -6.55 13.18
CA SER A 604 -31.67 -7.64 13.19
C SER A 604 -30.29 -7.22 13.68
N VAL A 605 -29.97 -5.91 13.62
CA VAL A 605 -28.62 -5.42 13.93
C VAL A 605 -28.37 -5.43 15.43
N GLU A 606 -27.39 -6.23 15.84
CA GLU A 606 -26.98 -6.39 17.22
C GLU A 606 -25.76 -5.52 17.59
N THR A 607 -24.88 -5.25 16.61
CA THR A 607 -23.63 -4.50 16.83
C THR A 607 -23.45 -3.40 15.80
N ILE A 608 -23.06 -2.20 16.28
CA ILE A 608 -22.63 -1.07 15.44
C ILE A 608 -21.21 -0.71 15.85
N GLY A 609 -20.27 -0.88 14.92
CA GLY A 609 -18.84 -0.69 15.13
C GLY A 609 -18.40 0.77 15.22
N GLU A 610 -17.17 0.96 15.66
CA GLU A 610 -16.54 2.26 15.83
C GLU A 610 -16.58 3.09 14.54
N CYS A 611 -16.93 4.38 14.63
CA CYS A 611 -16.96 5.31 13.49
C CYS A 611 -17.80 4.83 12.30
N ALA A 612 -18.77 3.93 12.49
CA ALA A 612 -19.51 3.33 11.38
C ALA A 612 -20.15 4.34 10.43
N PHE A 613 -20.56 5.50 10.94
CA PHE A 613 -21.15 6.62 10.19
C PHE A 613 -20.39 7.94 10.39
N ALA A 614 -19.11 7.89 10.80
CA ALA A 614 -18.34 9.11 11.01
C ALA A 614 -18.18 9.92 9.72
N TYR A 615 -18.18 11.26 9.84
CA TYR A 615 -18.06 12.21 8.73
C TYR A 615 -19.18 12.14 7.68
N CYS A 616 -20.36 11.61 8.04
CA CYS A 616 -21.56 11.71 7.23
C CYS A 616 -22.17 13.11 7.38
N SER A 617 -21.56 14.10 6.71
CA SER A 617 -21.86 15.53 6.94
C SER A 617 -23.30 15.95 6.63
N ARG A 618 -24.03 15.22 5.77
CA ARG A 618 -25.44 15.48 5.43
C ARG A 618 -26.42 14.62 6.20
N LEU A 619 -25.96 13.75 7.11
CA LEU A 619 -26.84 12.86 7.87
C LEU A 619 -27.68 13.68 8.87
N GLU A 620 -29.00 13.68 8.68
CA GLU A 620 -29.95 14.42 9.48
C GLU A 620 -30.74 13.52 10.43
N GLU A 621 -31.05 12.31 10.00
CA GLU A 621 -31.92 11.39 10.75
C GLU A 621 -31.36 9.96 10.78
N VAL A 622 -31.38 9.36 11.97
CA VAL A 622 -31.04 7.94 12.19
C VAL A 622 -32.22 7.27 12.87
N CYS A 623 -32.65 6.10 12.37
CA CYS A 623 -33.67 5.28 13.01
C CYS A 623 -33.06 3.93 13.41
N ILE A 624 -33.03 3.62 14.70
CA ILE A 624 -32.58 2.33 15.25
C ILE A 624 -33.84 1.55 15.65
N CYS A 625 -34.15 0.51 14.86
CA CYS A 625 -35.40 -0.23 15.02
C CYS A 625 -35.33 -1.31 16.09
N GLY A 626 -34.18 -1.94 16.28
CA GLY A 626 -33.99 -3.08 17.16
C GLY A 626 -33.29 -2.80 18.49
N GLU A 627 -33.15 -3.86 19.29
CA GLU A 627 -32.36 -3.85 20.51
C GLU A 627 -30.87 -4.07 20.18
N VAL A 628 -30.15 -2.98 19.96
CA VAL A 628 -28.70 -3.04 19.70
C VAL A 628 -27.97 -3.41 20.99
N LYS A 629 -27.23 -4.50 20.97
CA LYS A 629 -26.45 -5.03 22.11
C LYS A 629 -25.19 -4.25 22.35
N LYS A 630 -24.55 -3.72 21.27
CA LYS A 630 -23.29 -3.00 21.32
C LYS A 630 -23.25 -1.86 20.30
N ILE A 631 -22.99 -0.66 20.78
CA ILE A 631 -22.63 0.51 19.96
C ILE A 631 -21.22 0.92 20.40
N GLU A 632 -20.26 0.92 19.48
CA GLU A 632 -18.88 1.29 19.79
C GLU A 632 -18.70 2.81 19.84
N ALA A 633 -17.45 3.27 20.07
CA ALA A 633 -17.17 4.68 20.25
C ALA A 633 -17.40 5.49 18.97
N ILE A 634 -17.81 6.75 19.14
CA ILE A 634 -17.80 7.80 18.10
C ILE A 634 -18.47 7.41 16.77
N VAL A 635 -19.54 6.61 16.85
CA VAL A 635 -20.28 6.09 15.66
C VAL A 635 -20.69 7.19 14.70
N PHE A 636 -21.18 8.35 15.21
CA PHE A 636 -21.62 9.50 14.41
C PHE A 636 -20.67 10.69 14.50
N HIS A 637 -19.36 10.45 14.65
CA HIS A 637 -18.36 11.51 14.74
C HIS A 637 -18.44 12.44 13.53
N ASP A 638 -18.45 13.76 13.78
CA ASP A 638 -18.52 14.80 12.75
C ASP A 638 -19.74 14.69 11.78
N CYS A 639 -20.86 14.12 12.24
CA CYS A 639 -22.14 14.24 11.55
C CYS A 639 -22.80 15.59 11.89
N VAL A 640 -22.21 16.67 11.36
CA VAL A 640 -22.53 18.07 11.75
C VAL A 640 -24.00 18.49 11.57
N ASN A 641 -24.75 17.79 10.72
CA ASN A 641 -26.17 18.07 10.46
C ASN A 641 -27.12 17.09 11.16
N LEU A 642 -26.63 16.23 12.05
CA LEU A 642 -27.48 15.24 12.73
C LEU A 642 -28.44 15.92 13.73
N LYS A 643 -29.74 15.84 13.42
CA LYS A 643 -30.82 16.49 14.16
C LYS A 643 -31.60 15.52 15.02
N THR A 644 -31.85 14.31 14.53
CA THR A 644 -32.75 13.35 15.15
C THR A 644 -32.18 11.94 15.14
N ILE A 645 -32.23 11.29 16.30
CA ILE A 645 -32.04 9.84 16.41
C ILE A 645 -33.32 9.24 17.01
N LYS A 646 -33.99 8.36 16.25
CA LYS A 646 -35.13 7.58 16.71
C LYS A 646 -34.67 6.23 17.20
N VAL A 647 -34.93 5.89 18.43
CA VAL A 647 -34.65 4.61 19.06
C VAL A 647 -35.96 3.93 19.41
N LEU A 648 -36.37 2.94 18.62
CA LEU A 648 -37.69 2.31 18.80
C LEU A 648 -37.72 1.34 19.98
N GLN A 649 -36.58 0.80 20.37
CA GLN A 649 -36.41 -0.07 21.54
C GLN A 649 -35.39 0.52 22.51
N SER A 650 -35.27 -0.04 23.72
CA SER A 650 -34.34 0.48 24.73
C SER A 650 -32.91 0.04 24.46
N ILE A 651 -31.99 0.99 24.37
CA ILE A 651 -30.55 0.70 24.29
C ILE A 651 -29.94 0.75 25.70
N PRO A 652 -29.10 -0.25 26.11
CA PRO A 652 -28.47 -0.25 27.43
C PRO A 652 -27.50 0.92 27.65
N ASN A 653 -27.55 1.55 28.84
CA ASN A 653 -26.74 2.74 29.17
C ASN A 653 -25.22 2.58 28.99
N ARG A 654 -24.70 1.35 29.14
CA ARG A 654 -23.26 1.03 28.95
C ARG A 654 -22.76 1.22 27.53
N ILE A 655 -23.66 1.35 26.57
CA ILE A 655 -23.41 1.27 25.15
C ILE A 655 -23.38 2.66 24.49
N LEU A 656 -24.03 3.65 25.15
CA LEU A 656 -24.30 4.96 24.54
C LEU A 656 -23.09 5.92 24.57
N GLY A 657 -22.09 5.68 25.41
CA GLY A 657 -20.83 6.41 25.47
C GLY A 657 -20.87 7.86 24.94
N GLU A 658 -19.81 8.32 24.32
CA GLU A 658 -19.72 9.66 23.67
C GLU A 658 -20.52 9.78 22.36
N THR A 659 -21.26 8.74 21.97
CA THR A 659 -21.92 8.64 20.66
C THR A 659 -22.91 9.78 20.38
N PHE A 660 -23.63 10.27 21.41
CA PHE A 660 -24.64 11.32 21.26
C PHE A 660 -24.23 12.70 21.78
N GLU A 661 -23.09 12.80 22.50
CA GLU A 661 -22.77 14.00 23.30
C GLU A 661 -22.24 15.16 22.46
N ARG A 662 -21.73 14.89 21.23
CA ARG A 662 -21.04 15.89 20.40
C ARG A 662 -21.93 16.59 19.35
N HIS A 663 -23.29 16.42 19.46
CA HIS A 663 -24.19 17.00 18.45
C HIS A 663 -25.09 18.08 19.09
N PRO A 664 -24.73 19.39 18.93
CA PRO A 664 -25.53 20.48 19.48
C PRO A 664 -26.94 20.49 18.90
N GLY A 665 -27.95 20.43 19.77
CA GLY A 665 -29.35 20.46 19.33
C GLY A 665 -29.97 19.12 18.95
N LEU A 666 -29.21 18.01 19.08
CA LEU A 666 -29.74 16.67 18.85
C LEU A 666 -30.97 16.38 19.68
N VAL A 667 -31.98 15.80 19.04
CA VAL A 667 -33.19 15.27 19.68
C VAL A 667 -33.21 13.76 19.58
N VAL A 668 -33.24 13.07 20.72
CA VAL A 668 -33.38 11.61 20.75
C VAL A 668 -34.83 11.23 21.06
N SER A 669 -35.46 10.58 20.09
CA SER A 669 -36.83 10.05 20.27
C SER A 669 -36.78 8.61 20.78
N CYS A 670 -37.29 8.31 21.94
CA CYS A 670 -37.22 6.98 22.54
C CYS A 670 -38.47 6.64 23.37
N PRO A 671 -38.70 5.37 23.76
CA PRO A 671 -39.78 4.99 24.62
C PRO A 671 -39.68 5.63 26.02
N LYS A 672 -40.77 6.05 26.58
CA LYS A 672 -40.85 6.60 27.94
C LYS A 672 -40.43 5.54 28.97
N GLY A 673 -39.60 5.91 29.94
CA GLY A 673 -39.09 4.99 30.95
C GLY A 673 -37.90 4.12 30.48
N SER A 674 -37.47 4.28 29.22
CA SER A 674 -36.36 3.49 28.68
C SER A 674 -35.01 3.90 29.28
N LYS A 675 -34.03 2.98 29.21
CA LYS A 675 -32.63 3.26 29.61
C LYS A 675 -32.02 4.38 28.74
N THR A 676 -32.44 4.46 27.48
CA THR A 676 -32.03 5.53 26.55
C THR A 676 -32.50 6.89 27.05
N GLU A 677 -33.77 7.00 27.51
CA GLU A 677 -34.29 8.25 28.10
C GLU A 677 -33.48 8.67 29.32
N MET A 678 -33.22 7.72 30.25
CA MET A 678 -32.45 8.01 31.46
C MET A 678 -31.03 8.50 31.13
N TYR A 679 -30.38 7.90 30.13
CA TYR A 679 -29.08 8.33 29.68
C TYR A 679 -29.12 9.75 29.09
N CYS A 680 -30.02 10.00 28.15
CA CYS A 680 -30.16 11.32 27.51
C CYS A 680 -30.42 12.44 28.53
N LYS A 681 -31.30 12.20 29.50
CA LYS A 681 -31.58 13.15 30.58
C LYS A 681 -30.35 13.42 31.46
N LYS A 682 -29.56 12.37 31.79
CA LYS A 682 -28.31 12.50 32.55
C LYS A 682 -27.28 13.35 31.81
N LYS A 683 -27.25 13.28 30.50
CA LYS A 683 -26.28 13.99 29.62
C LYS A 683 -26.81 15.32 29.06
N GLY A 684 -28.01 15.73 29.44
CA GLY A 684 -28.60 17.00 28.97
C GLY A 684 -29.05 16.98 27.51
N ILE A 685 -29.21 15.81 26.91
CA ILE A 685 -29.66 15.64 25.52
C ILE A 685 -31.20 15.77 25.48
N ARG A 686 -31.74 16.49 24.50
CA ARG A 686 -33.19 16.67 24.33
C ARG A 686 -33.85 15.33 24.01
N VAL A 687 -34.93 15.04 24.73
CA VAL A 687 -35.71 13.81 24.53
C VAL A 687 -37.10 14.15 23.98
N ALA A 688 -37.49 13.42 22.96
CA ALA A 688 -38.88 13.34 22.50
C ALA A 688 -39.42 11.93 22.77
N TYR A 689 -40.75 11.83 22.89
CA TYR A 689 -41.38 10.52 23.08
C TYR A 689 -42.03 10.05 21.79
N LEU A 690 -41.93 8.76 21.54
CA LEU A 690 -42.58 8.13 20.39
C LEU A 690 -44.10 8.19 20.62
N ILE A 691 -44.83 8.84 19.69
CA ILE A 691 -46.28 8.96 19.75
C ILE A 691 -46.88 7.70 19.12
N GLY A 692 -47.60 6.88 19.89
CA GLY A 692 -48.49 5.83 19.38
C GLY A 692 -47.82 4.47 19.13
N GLN A 693 -47.32 3.83 20.16
CA GLN A 693 -47.25 2.37 20.31
C GLN A 693 -47.87 1.94 21.60
#